data_39c2ac05e6f04c3bf902fc3e7cc1a2cf
#
_entry.id   39c2ac05e6f04c3bf902fc3e7cc1a2cf
#
_cell.length_a   1.000
_cell.length_b   1.000
_cell.length_c   1.000
_cell.angle_alpha   90.00
_cell.angle_beta   90.00
_cell.angle_gamma   90.00
#
_symmetry.space_group_name_H-M   'P 1'
#
loop_
_entity.id
_entity.type
_entity.pdbx_description
1 polymer ?
#
loop_
_entity_poly.entity_id
_entity_poly.type
_entity_poly.pdbx_seq_one_letter_code
_entity_poly.pdbx_strand_id
1 'polypeptide(L)'
;MSLLPKKVYLIDLDNLDRGWSCAATIPGPSRSQMVAAIQNGDQKEKVLVVYGGYDVKTKEPLHDGYALVLSSNKWRTLASLPENTTTIGAAFLPSGHQHILMIGGFGEKGWIDRAINGSKETDPVKLGWQRKIFAYNCVTDAWCEYGVLAEGDSPRCGASAGLLAGKTPEDYKLLIVGGEIAPALRTNAVTVASFKKTGKFGAMAWAVVGFYALLMVGMACFFIFKKKDENDYFRGGSKIPWYVAGMSIFATMLSSITFIAIPTQAYLQDWRYFIMAFFIIGMAPVAIYYYLPFFCRLGITSAYEYLEKRFNLGVRLFGSAAFIVFMICRVAVVTLLPAIALNAVTGISIDACILICGILTMIYCSLGGLEAVIWSDFVQGIVLMGGAVAVLVLLIMKTGPDGAHFSTFWNIADSSGKNTMWDFRFILSEPVFWVVAVQGLISNLSSYTSDQCVIQRYIATPDENATKRSLWFNGCMSVFAQVVFYGIGMALFAFYRSRPEAMDVTMPKGDSVLPIFMATEMPPWLAGLVIAAVFAATISTLSANLSSASTAIVTDYIKRFRPGISGKAQIRCGQISTYVIGFLGVFAALALSRMESSALFDNFNKYIAMLTAGLTGLFFMGVFMPRVKGIAAVLGLVANYLVCFSCDLLNCNVFGLKFHPFLLGGLGLVACILVALLASFVIREKGRDLTGLTLKTLKIKKDR
;
A
#
# COMPACT_ATOMS: atom_id res chain seq x y z
N MET A 1 15.59 41.71 -30.73
CA MET A 1 15.89 40.44 -30.01
C MET A 1 14.61 39.61 -30.00
N SER A 2 14.59 38.49 -30.72
CA SER A 2 13.45 37.58 -30.72
C SER A 2 13.28 37.06 -29.29
N LEU A 3 12.06 37.16 -28.72
CA LEU A 3 11.72 36.60 -27.42
C LEU A 3 12.07 35.10 -27.43
N LEU A 4 12.86 34.66 -26.46
CA LEU A 4 13.17 33.25 -26.30
C LEU A 4 11.87 32.43 -26.21
N PRO A 5 11.74 31.33 -26.96
CA PRO A 5 10.51 30.55 -26.94
C PRO A 5 10.29 29.96 -25.55
N LYS A 6 9.09 30.16 -24.98
CA LYS A 6 8.65 29.58 -23.69
C LYS A 6 8.21 28.12 -23.81
N LYS A 7 8.74 27.37 -24.76
CA LYS A 7 8.24 26.07 -25.13
C LYS A 7 9.05 24.93 -24.45
N VAL A 8 8.35 23.94 -23.95
CA VAL A 8 8.91 22.66 -23.52
C VAL A 8 8.85 21.70 -24.71
N TYR A 9 9.99 21.18 -25.09
CA TYR A 9 10.09 20.19 -26.15
C TYR A 9 10.40 18.81 -25.56
N LEU A 10 9.77 17.80 -26.13
CA LEU A 10 10.01 16.39 -25.80
C LEU A 10 10.49 15.67 -27.07
N ILE A 11 11.39 14.72 -26.86
CA ILE A 11 11.82 13.74 -27.86
C ILE A 11 11.56 12.34 -27.30
N ASP A 12 11.00 11.48 -28.13
CA ASP A 12 10.81 10.06 -27.82
C ASP A 12 12.12 9.32 -28.12
N LEU A 13 12.77 8.82 -27.07
CA LEU A 13 14.05 8.11 -27.22
C LEU A 13 13.89 6.71 -27.85
N ASP A 14 12.69 6.13 -27.77
CA ASP A 14 12.36 4.85 -28.40
C ASP A 14 12.02 5.02 -29.90
N ASN A 15 11.75 6.27 -30.33
CA ASN A 15 11.38 6.60 -31.71
C ASN A 15 11.93 7.97 -32.14
N LEU A 16 13.24 8.02 -32.32
CA LEU A 16 13.97 9.26 -32.65
C LEU A 16 13.53 9.89 -33.97
N ASP A 17 13.01 9.10 -34.92
CA ASP A 17 12.56 9.58 -36.25
C ASP A 17 11.38 10.55 -36.15
N ARG A 18 10.62 10.54 -35.05
CA ARG A 18 9.55 11.53 -34.81
C ARG A 18 10.07 12.93 -34.50
N GLY A 19 11.35 13.05 -34.15
CA GLY A 19 11.97 14.33 -33.81
C GLY A 19 11.38 14.98 -32.55
N TRP A 20 11.70 16.26 -32.37
CA TRP A 20 11.24 17.04 -31.23
C TRP A 20 9.78 17.50 -31.40
N SER A 21 8.95 17.25 -30.40
CA SER A 21 7.56 17.72 -30.32
C SER A 21 7.41 18.79 -29.22
N CYS A 22 6.60 19.82 -29.47
CA CYS A 22 6.28 20.82 -28.46
C CYS A 22 5.20 20.28 -27.52
N ALA A 23 5.57 20.02 -26.25
CA ALA A 23 4.66 19.47 -25.25
C ALA A 23 3.81 20.57 -24.58
N ALA A 24 4.44 21.69 -24.19
CA ALA A 24 3.76 22.74 -23.44
C ALA A 24 4.46 24.08 -23.57
N THR A 25 3.76 25.16 -23.17
CA THR A 25 4.34 26.49 -23.02
C THR A 25 4.45 26.86 -21.54
N ILE A 26 5.65 27.27 -21.10
CA ILE A 26 5.91 27.66 -19.71
C ILE A 26 5.09 28.91 -19.37
N PRO A 27 4.35 28.95 -18.26
CA PRO A 27 3.63 30.12 -17.79
C PRO A 27 4.57 31.27 -17.41
N GLY A 28 4.01 32.47 -17.24
CA GLY A 28 4.77 33.67 -16.79
C GLY A 28 5.63 34.34 -17.86
N PRO A 29 6.62 35.15 -17.48
CA PRO A 29 7.49 35.90 -18.39
C PRO A 29 8.49 35.02 -19.14
N SER A 30 9.12 35.52 -20.20
CA SER A 30 10.24 34.87 -20.87
C SER A 30 11.45 34.90 -19.96
N ARG A 31 12.00 33.73 -19.67
CA ARG A 31 13.02 33.55 -18.63
C ARG A 31 14.30 32.91 -19.14
N SER A 32 15.41 33.29 -18.54
CA SER A 32 16.72 32.67 -18.77
C SER A 32 17.35 32.22 -17.47
N GLN A 33 18.24 31.23 -17.52
CA GLN A 33 18.90 30.59 -16.36
C GLN A 33 17.90 30.05 -15.32
N MET A 34 16.72 29.63 -15.79
CA MET A 34 15.82 28.82 -14.99
C MET A 34 16.42 27.45 -14.74
N VAL A 35 15.98 26.79 -13.66
CA VAL A 35 16.32 25.39 -13.37
C VAL A 35 15.12 24.50 -13.59
N ALA A 36 15.37 23.25 -13.98
CA ALA A 36 14.32 22.28 -14.21
C ALA A 36 14.75 20.88 -13.80
N ALA A 37 13.82 20.10 -13.28
CA ALA A 37 14.02 18.70 -12.94
C ALA A 37 12.71 17.91 -13.03
N ILE A 38 12.80 16.61 -13.30
CA ILE A 38 11.66 15.70 -13.25
C ILE A 38 11.70 14.95 -11.92
N GLN A 39 10.54 14.92 -11.23
CA GLN A 39 10.41 14.22 -9.96
C GLN A 39 8.97 13.66 -9.82
N ASN A 40 8.75 12.83 -8.80
CA ASN A 40 7.40 12.39 -8.44
C ASN A 40 6.72 13.49 -7.64
N GLY A 41 5.55 13.87 -8.08
CA GLY A 41 4.71 14.87 -7.43
C GLY A 41 3.59 14.27 -6.62
N ASP A 42 2.66 15.14 -6.21
CA ASP A 42 1.39 14.76 -5.63
C ASP A 42 0.58 13.89 -6.61
N GLN A 43 -0.37 13.11 -6.11
CA GLN A 43 -1.21 12.18 -6.89
C GLN A 43 -0.43 11.05 -7.60
N LYS A 44 0.79 10.72 -7.12
CA LYS A 44 1.69 9.73 -7.75
C LYS A 44 2.04 10.04 -9.21
N GLU A 45 1.92 11.28 -9.63
CA GLU A 45 2.23 11.72 -10.99
C GLU A 45 3.69 12.15 -11.11
N LYS A 46 4.28 11.95 -12.30
CA LYS A 46 5.56 12.58 -12.63
C LYS A 46 5.35 14.01 -13.10
N VAL A 47 6.14 14.91 -12.54
CA VAL A 47 6.07 16.33 -12.85
C VAL A 47 7.43 16.85 -13.32
N LEU A 48 7.40 17.72 -14.34
CA LEU A 48 8.54 18.55 -14.70
C LEU A 48 8.41 19.85 -13.89
N VAL A 49 9.28 20.01 -12.92
CA VAL A 49 9.37 21.20 -12.08
C VAL A 49 10.30 22.21 -12.71
N VAL A 50 9.85 23.46 -12.82
CA VAL A 50 10.63 24.58 -13.37
C VAL A 50 10.59 25.72 -12.37
N TYR A 51 11.75 26.29 -12.01
CA TYR A 51 11.86 27.40 -11.07
C TYR A 51 12.70 28.55 -11.61
N GLY A 52 12.28 29.76 -11.26
CA GLY A 52 13.08 30.99 -11.25
C GLY A 52 13.71 31.38 -12.57
N GLY A 53 15.01 31.66 -12.51
CA GLY A 53 15.74 32.38 -13.55
C GLY A 53 15.57 33.88 -13.43
N TYR A 54 15.75 34.60 -14.52
CA TYR A 54 15.47 36.04 -14.60
C TYR A 54 14.64 36.38 -15.83
N ASP A 55 13.85 37.44 -15.74
CA ASP A 55 13.11 37.98 -16.91
C ASP A 55 14.09 38.53 -17.95
N VAL A 56 13.99 38.05 -19.16
CA VAL A 56 14.90 38.44 -20.26
C VAL A 56 14.84 39.93 -20.60
N LYS A 57 13.71 40.60 -20.31
CA LYS A 57 13.51 42.05 -20.60
C LYS A 57 14.03 42.94 -19.47
N THR A 58 13.61 42.67 -18.23
CA THR A 58 13.92 43.50 -17.05
C THR A 58 15.22 43.09 -16.35
N LYS A 59 15.72 41.89 -16.59
CA LYS A 59 16.84 41.27 -15.85
C LYS A 59 16.54 40.96 -14.37
N GLU A 60 15.30 41.19 -13.92
CA GLU A 60 14.89 40.94 -12.56
C GLU A 60 14.83 39.43 -12.28
N PRO A 61 15.24 38.98 -11.11
CA PRO A 61 15.15 37.56 -10.74
C PRO A 61 13.69 37.17 -10.54
N LEU A 62 13.38 35.94 -10.93
CA LEU A 62 12.05 35.38 -10.83
C LEU A 62 12.03 34.35 -9.68
N HIS A 63 11.00 34.43 -8.81
CA HIS A 63 10.85 33.55 -7.65
C HIS A 63 9.77 32.50 -7.83
N ASP A 64 9.03 32.58 -8.93
CA ASP A 64 7.91 31.71 -9.25
C ASP A 64 8.38 30.30 -9.68
N GLY A 65 7.59 29.30 -9.33
CA GLY A 65 7.77 27.92 -9.73
C GLY A 65 6.52 27.35 -10.39
N TYR A 66 6.73 26.45 -11.33
CA TYR A 66 5.67 25.74 -12.03
C TYR A 66 5.98 24.26 -12.16
N ALA A 67 4.96 23.41 -12.04
CA ALA A 67 5.06 22.00 -12.33
C ALA A 67 4.14 21.64 -13.50
N LEU A 68 4.72 21.04 -14.54
CA LEU A 68 3.98 20.40 -15.62
C LEU A 68 3.72 18.95 -15.24
N VAL A 69 2.45 18.60 -15.09
CA VAL A 69 2.02 17.22 -14.89
C VAL A 69 2.14 16.49 -16.23
N LEU A 70 3.06 15.51 -16.33
CA LEU A 70 3.39 14.88 -17.61
C LEU A 70 2.25 14.01 -18.17
N SER A 71 1.37 13.47 -17.31
CA SER A 71 0.24 12.64 -17.75
C SER A 71 -0.90 13.44 -18.37
N SER A 72 -1.16 14.66 -17.85
CA SER A 72 -2.30 15.50 -18.24
C SER A 72 -1.90 16.73 -19.05
N ASN A 73 -0.60 17.00 -19.14
CA ASN A 73 -0.02 18.16 -19.81
C ASN A 73 -0.54 19.51 -19.26
N LYS A 74 -0.85 19.56 -17.96
CA LYS A 74 -1.35 20.75 -17.27
C LYS A 74 -0.31 21.33 -16.35
N TRP A 75 -0.21 22.67 -16.31
CA TRP A 75 0.62 23.40 -15.38
C TRP A 75 -0.10 23.67 -14.05
N ARG A 76 0.65 23.59 -12.97
CA ARG A 76 0.27 24.10 -11.65
C ARG A 76 1.33 25.07 -11.13
N THR A 77 0.91 26.09 -10.41
CA THR A 77 1.82 27.00 -9.71
C THR A 77 2.34 26.31 -8.43
N LEU A 78 3.59 26.54 -8.10
CA LEU A 78 4.28 26.00 -6.93
C LEU A 78 4.57 27.13 -5.91
N ALA A 79 4.93 26.72 -4.68
CA ALA A 79 5.40 27.65 -3.66
C ALA A 79 6.62 28.44 -4.19
N SER A 80 6.66 29.74 -3.89
CA SER A 80 7.77 30.61 -4.29
C SER A 80 9.10 30.18 -3.67
N LEU A 81 10.20 30.53 -4.32
CA LEU A 81 11.55 30.34 -3.75
C LEU A 81 11.67 31.01 -2.37
N PRO A 82 12.53 30.47 -1.48
CA PRO A 82 12.86 31.11 -0.21
C PRO A 82 13.39 32.54 -0.41
N GLU A 83 13.18 33.40 0.60
CA GLU A 83 13.62 34.78 0.57
C GLU A 83 15.14 34.91 0.29
N ASN A 84 15.51 35.95 -0.47
CA ASN A 84 16.90 36.27 -0.85
C ASN A 84 17.63 35.16 -1.61
N THR A 85 16.89 34.26 -2.30
CA THR A 85 17.46 33.20 -3.12
C THR A 85 17.05 33.35 -4.57
N THR A 86 17.94 32.96 -5.48
CA THR A 86 17.63 32.82 -6.91
C THR A 86 18.11 31.47 -7.41
N THR A 87 17.59 31.02 -8.55
CA THR A 87 18.09 29.82 -9.22
C THR A 87 19.22 30.12 -10.20
N ILE A 88 19.61 31.39 -10.32
CA ILE A 88 20.60 31.85 -11.31
C ILE A 88 21.98 31.26 -10.93
N GLY A 89 22.51 30.40 -11.80
CA GLY A 89 23.76 29.69 -11.54
C GLY A 89 23.69 28.62 -10.44
N ALA A 90 22.50 28.23 -9.95
CA ALA A 90 22.32 27.13 -9.05
C ALA A 90 22.29 25.78 -9.77
N ALA A 91 22.78 24.73 -9.13
CA ALA A 91 22.52 23.35 -9.53
C ALA A 91 21.17 22.87 -8.98
N PHE A 92 20.42 22.14 -9.78
CA PHE A 92 19.09 21.65 -9.44
C PHE A 92 19.03 20.14 -9.65
N LEU A 93 18.94 19.37 -8.57
CA LEU A 93 19.20 17.94 -8.57
C LEU A 93 18.05 17.17 -7.94
N PRO A 94 17.38 16.25 -8.65
CA PRO A 94 16.42 15.33 -8.05
C PRO A 94 17.08 14.46 -6.98
N SER A 95 16.44 14.32 -5.84
CA SER A 95 16.91 13.51 -4.71
C SER A 95 15.79 12.66 -4.14
N GLY A 96 16.08 11.39 -3.91
CA GLY A 96 15.12 10.43 -3.38
C GLY A 96 13.85 10.34 -4.23
N HIS A 97 12.72 10.07 -3.56
CA HIS A 97 11.44 9.86 -4.24
C HIS A 97 10.75 11.16 -4.67
N GLN A 98 10.89 12.26 -3.92
CA GLN A 98 10.03 13.44 -4.06
C GLN A 98 10.72 14.79 -3.81
N HIS A 99 12.04 14.81 -3.58
CA HIS A 99 12.77 16.04 -3.33
C HIS A 99 13.59 16.49 -4.53
N ILE A 100 13.85 17.78 -4.57
CA ILE A 100 14.80 18.40 -5.47
C ILE A 100 15.71 19.28 -4.63
N LEU A 101 17.02 19.10 -4.75
CA LEU A 101 18.03 19.93 -4.08
C LEU A 101 18.43 21.09 -4.98
N MET A 102 18.50 22.29 -4.39
CA MET A 102 19.05 23.48 -5.02
C MET A 102 20.35 23.87 -4.30
N ILE A 103 21.44 23.99 -5.05
CA ILE A 103 22.79 24.11 -4.52
C ILE A 103 23.51 25.27 -5.19
N GLY A 104 24.05 26.18 -4.40
CA GLY A 104 24.79 27.34 -4.89
C GLY A 104 23.92 28.38 -5.61
N GLY A 105 24.51 29.13 -6.52
CA GLY A 105 23.88 30.21 -7.27
C GLY A 105 24.01 31.58 -6.62
N PHE A 106 23.43 32.60 -7.24
CA PHE A 106 23.44 33.99 -6.76
C PHE A 106 22.36 34.20 -5.71
N GLY A 107 22.68 35.05 -4.70
CA GLY A 107 21.65 35.72 -3.93
C GLY A 107 20.97 36.82 -4.74
N GLU A 108 19.73 37.15 -4.38
CA GLU A 108 18.91 38.11 -5.12
C GLU A 108 19.61 39.49 -5.24
N LYS A 109 20.04 40.06 -4.10
CA LYS A 109 20.72 41.34 -4.05
C LYS A 109 21.98 41.38 -4.92
N GLY A 110 22.82 40.33 -4.84
CA GLY A 110 24.05 40.27 -5.61
C GLY A 110 23.80 40.16 -7.11
N TRP A 111 22.74 39.48 -7.54
CA TRP A 111 22.34 39.46 -8.96
C TRP A 111 21.85 40.81 -9.43
N ILE A 112 20.99 41.51 -8.67
CA ILE A 112 20.48 42.85 -9.00
C ILE A 112 21.65 43.82 -9.12
N ASP A 113 22.54 43.86 -8.15
CA ASP A 113 23.71 44.76 -8.15
C ASP A 113 24.61 44.54 -9.37
N ARG A 114 24.81 43.26 -9.76
CA ARG A 114 25.67 42.91 -10.89
C ARG A 114 24.98 43.08 -12.25
N ALA A 115 23.77 42.56 -12.41
CA ALA A 115 23.12 42.47 -13.70
C ALA A 115 22.31 43.73 -14.08
N ILE A 116 21.83 44.49 -13.10
CA ILE A 116 21.00 45.67 -13.28
C ILE A 116 21.81 46.95 -12.97
N ASN A 117 22.48 46.99 -11.82
CA ASN A 117 23.22 48.18 -11.36
C ASN A 117 24.65 48.24 -11.92
N GLY A 118 25.13 47.22 -12.63
CA GLY A 118 26.43 47.19 -13.28
C GLY A 118 27.63 47.13 -12.31
N SER A 119 27.45 46.63 -11.12
CA SER A 119 28.49 46.43 -10.12
C SER A 119 29.63 45.56 -10.63
N LYS A 120 30.88 45.95 -10.38
CA LYS A 120 32.08 45.19 -10.69
C LYS A 120 32.59 44.38 -9.48
N GLU A 121 31.77 44.25 -8.44
CA GLU A 121 32.12 43.42 -7.27
C GLU A 121 32.52 42.00 -7.67
N THR A 122 33.62 41.50 -7.09
CA THR A 122 34.17 40.16 -7.34
C THR A 122 34.18 39.28 -6.11
N ASP A 123 33.90 39.83 -4.93
CA ASP A 123 33.80 39.03 -3.72
C ASP A 123 32.49 38.22 -3.71
N PRO A 124 32.56 36.88 -3.72
CA PRO A 124 31.38 36.02 -3.73
C PRO A 124 30.47 36.21 -2.52
N VAL A 125 31.02 36.60 -1.35
CA VAL A 125 30.24 36.88 -0.13
C VAL A 125 29.40 38.15 -0.30
N LYS A 126 29.97 39.21 -0.83
CA LYS A 126 29.24 40.45 -1.12
C LYS A 126 28.23 40.30 -2.25
N LEU A 127 28.52 39.42 -3.21
CA LEU A 127 27.58 39.03 -4.25
C LEU A 127 26.48 38.08 -3.73
N GLY A 128 26.52 37.71 -2.44
CA GLY A 128 25.53 36.87 -1.80
C GLY A 128 25.45 35.48 -2.41
N TRP A 129 26.58 34.93 -2.94
CA TRP A 129 26.59 33.59 -3.45
C TRP A 129 26.21 32.59 -2.34
N GLN A 130 25.27 31.67 -2.68
CA GLN A 130 24.61 30.82 -1.71
C GLN A 130 25.56 29.70 -1.22
N ARG A 131 25.69 29.61 0.09
CA ARG A 131 26.32 28.48 0.79
C ARG A 131 25.27 27.48 1.28
N LYS A 132 24.02 27.90 1.31
CA LYS A 132 22.90 27.09 1.76
C LYS A 132 22.51 26.09 0.68
N ILE A 133 22.16 24.91 1.10
CA ILE A 133 21.54 23.88 0.27
C ILE A 133 20.07 23.86 0.64
N PHE A 134 19.21 24.15 -0.33
CA PHE A 134 17.77 24.11 -0.14
C PHE A 134 17.22 22.81 -0.69
N ALA A 135 16.17 22.30 -0.05
CA ALA A 135 15.40 21.16 -0.53
C ALA A 135 13.96 21.58 -0.80
N TYR A 136 13.46 21.24 -1.95
CA TYR A 136 12.06 21.37 -2.32
C TYR A 136 11.39 20.01 -2.33
N ASN A 137 10.23 19.90 -1.69
CA ASN A 137 9.43 18.68 -1.66
C ASN A 137 8.26 18.84 -2.64
N CYS A 138 8.24 18.02 -3.71
CA CYS A 138 7.24 18.08 -4.77
C CYS A 138 5.84 17.60 -4.35
N VAL A 139 5.72 16.86 -3.25
CA VAL A 139 4.43 16.35 -2.73
C VAL A 139 3.80 17.37 -1.78
N THR A 140 4.58 17.90 -0.82
CA THR A 140 4.06 18.85 0.17
C THR A 140 4.10 20.30 -0.31
N ASP A 141 4.72 20.58 -1.47
CA ASP A 141 4.92 21.91 -2.04
C ASP A 141 5.53 22.87 -1.03
N ALA A 142 6.68 22.47 -0.49
CA ALA A 142 7.37 23.22 0.55
C ALA A 142 8.89 23.24 0.35
N TRP A 143 9.52 24.38 0.67
CA TRP A 143 10.96 24.58 0.69
C TRP A 143 11.49 24.53 2.12
N CYS A 144 12.70 24.00 2.30
CA CYS A 144 13.45 24.15 3.54
C CYS A 144 14.95 24.36 3.27
N GLU A 145 15.62 24.95 4.25
CA GLU A 145 17.07 24.94 4.33
C GLU A 145 17.50 23.58 4.87
N TYR A 146 18.18 22.80 4.03
CA TYR A 146 18.55 21.42 4.37
C TYR A 146 19.96 21.31 4.92
N GLY A 147 20.87 22.18 4.46
CA GLY A 147 22.26 22.19 4.91
C GLY A 147 23.03 23.42 4.45
N VAL A 148 24.26 23.52 4.90
CA VAL A 148 25.17 24.60 4.55
C VAL A 148 26.54 24.01 4.19
N LEU A 149 27.18 24.53 3.15
CA LEU A 149 28.55 24.17 2.80
C LEU A 149 29.50 24.48 3.95
N ALA A 150 30.46 23.58 4.20
CA ALA A 150 31.46 23.76 5.27
C ALA A 150 32.21 25.09 5.15
N GLU A 151 32.71 25.64 6.28
CA GLU A 151 33.38 26.95 6.30
C GLU A 151 34.59 27.01 5.36
N GLY A 152 35.30 25.92 5.15
CA GLY A 152 36.42 25.80 4.22
C GLY A 152 36.05 25.69 2.74
N ASP A 153 34.77 25.43 2.42
CA ASP A 153 34.33 25.34 1.04
C ASP A 153 33.82 26.69 0.55
N SER A 154 34.26 27.11 -0.62
CA SER A 154 33.77 28.33 -1.27
C SER A 154 32.34 28.12 -1.81
N PRO A 155 31.46 29.15 -1.68
CA PRO A 155 30.17 29.12 -2.39
C PRO A 155 30.40 29.01 -3.90
N ARG A 156 29.53 28.34 -4.62
CA ARG A 156 29.74 28.08 -6.04
C ARG A 156 28.57 28.52 -6.88
N CYS A 157 28.90 29.06 -8.06
CA CYS A 157 27.94 29.39 -9.08
C CYS A 157 28.23 28.59 -10.37
N GLY A 158 27.22 28.11 -11.07
CA GLY A 158 27.39 27.29 -12.26
C GLY A 158 28.09 25.93 -12.01
N ALA A 159 28.03 25.41 -10.79
CA ALA A 159 28.52 24.09 -10.47
C ALA A 159 27.57 23.01 -11.01
N SER A 160 28.14 21.84 -11.32
CA SER A 160 27.33 20.64 -11.55
C SER A 160 27.18 19.87 -10.23
N ALA A 161 26.02 19.26 -10.02
CA ALA A 161 25.78 18.41 -8.85
C ALA A 161 25.28 17.04 -9.27
N GLY A 162 25.61 16.03 -8.47
CA GLY A 162 25.18 14.65 -8.70
C GLY A 162 25.04 13.90 -7.37
N LEU A 163 24.21 12.87 -7.37
CA LEU A 163 24.08 11.95 -6.25
C LEU A 163 24.83 10.64 -6.59
N LEU A 164 25.77 10.29 -5.72
CA LEU A 164 26.37 8.98 -5.72
C LEU A 164 25.54 8.08 -4.83
N ALA A 165 24.77 7.17 -5.45
CA ALA A 165 23.97 6.21 -4.74
C ALA A 165 24.85 5.12 -4.12
N GLY A 166 24.66 4.86 -2.82
CA GLY A 166 25.26 3.73 -2.13
C GLY A 166 24.32 2.52 -2.06
N LYS A 167 24.76 1.47 -1.38
CA LYS A 167 23.92 0.28 -1.15
C LYS A 167 22.78 0.55 -0.16
N THR A 168 22.97 1.48 0.73
CA THR A 168 21.97 1.95 1.69
C THR A 168 21.79 3.47 1.57
N PRO A 169 20.67 4.04 2.00
CA PRO A 169 20.48 5.49 2.02
C PRO A 169 21.59 6.23 2.79
N GLU A 170 22.21 5.59 3.78
CA GLU A 170 23.32 6.13 4.57
C GLU A 170 24.62 6.30 3.76
N ASP A 171 24.76 5.57 2.68
CA ASP A 171 25.91 5.61 1.79
C ASP A 171 25.76 6.64 0.66
N TYR A 172 24.60 7.31 0.57
CA TYR A 172 24.39 8.37 -0.41
C TYR A 172 25.32 9.54 -0.16
N LYS A 173 25.96 10.03 -1.21
CA LYS A 173 26.82 11.21 -1.17
C LYS A 173 26.38 12.22 -2.21
N LEU A 174 26.37 13.48 -1.81
CA LEU A 174 26.18 14.60 -2.72
C LEU A 174 27.54 15.02 -3.24
N LEU A 175 27.71 15.04 -4.54
CA LEU A 175 28.88 15.54 -5.21
C LEU A 175 28.56 16.92 -5.79
N ILE A 176 29.41 17.91 -5.51
CA ILE A 176 29.36 19.24 -6.12
C ILE A 176 30.68 19.41 -6.90
N VAL A 177 30.57 19.50 -8.22
CA VAL A 177 31.72 19.43 -9.13
C VAL A 177 31.95 20.75 -9.83
N GLY A 178 33.14 21.27 -9.72
CA GLY A 178 33.57 22.48 -10.43
C GLY A 178 32.76 23.73 -10.08
N GLY A 179 32.48 24.55 -11.08
CA GLY A 179 31.79 25.85 -10.95
C GLY A 179 32.74 27.02 -10.72
N GLU A 180 32.17 28.23 -10.61
CA GLU A 180 32.89 29.46 -10.26
C GLU A 180 32.89 29.61 -8.74
N ILE A 181 34.06 29.95 -8.18
CA ILE A 181 34.27 30.30 -6.75
C ILE A 181 34.35 31.82 -6.53
N ALA A 182 34.58 32.58 -7.58
CA ALA A 182 34.44 34.01 -7.74
C ALA A 182 34.12 34.31 -9.21
N PRO A 183 33.57 35.45 -9.55
CA PRO A 183 33.30 35.80 -10.94
C PRO A 183 34.49 35.60 -11.86
N ALA A 184 34.30 34.79 -12.92
CA ALA A 184 35.34 34.36 -13.85
C ALA A 184 36.48 33.49 -13.30
N LEU A 185 36.43 33.11 -12.03
CA LEU A 185 37.41 32.21 -11.39
C LEU A 185 36.76 30.85 -11.16
N ARG A 186 37.10 29.86 -12.00
CA ARG A 186 36.59 28.49 -11.94
C ARG A 186 37.48 27.59 -11.08
N THR A 187 36.86 26.58 -10.50
CA THR A 187 37.58 25.54 -9.74
C THR A 187 37.33 24.15 -10.36
N ASN A 188 38.34 23.28 -10.24
CA ASN A 188 38.21 21.86 -10.54
C ASN A 188 37.93 20.99 -9.30
N ALA A 189 37.74 21.62 -8.16
CA ALA A 189 37.51 20.90 -6.90
C ALA A 189 36.16 20.19 -6.91
N VAL A 190 36.14 19.01 -6.28
CA VAL A 190 34.93 18.22 -6.02
C VAL A 190 34.66 18.24 -4.52
N THR A 191 33.53 18.80 -4.14
CA THR A 191 33.06 18.72 -2.75
C THR A 191 32.16 17.52 -2.59
N VAL A 192 32.42 16.71 -1.55
CA VAL A 192 31.62 15.52 -1.21
C VAL A 192 30.93 15.78 0.12
N ALA A 193 29.61 15.83 0.09
CA ALA A 193 28.80 15.96 1.29
C ALA A 193 28.06 14.66 1.60
N SER A 194 27.98 14.32 2.90
CA SER A 194 27.20 13.17 3.36
C SER A 194 25.87 13.67 3.94
N PHE A 195 24.81 12.89 3.72
CA PHE A 195 23.52 13.19 4.30
C PHE A 195 23.51 12.89 5.81
N LYS A 196 22.72 13.65 6.57
CA LYS A 196 22.58 13.44 8.03
C LYS A 196 21.96 12.06 8.26
N LYS A 197 22.58 11.26 9.12
CA LYS A 197 22.03 9.95 9.50
C LYS A 197 20.71 10.12 10.24
N THR A 198 19.73 9.32 9.87
CA THR A 198 18.48 9.17 10.60
C THR A 198 18.69 8.49 11.95
N GLY A 199 17.77 8.68 12.89
CA GLY A 199 17.86 8.17 14.24
C GLY A 199 18.05 6.67 14.34
N LYS A 200 18.77 6.21 15.37
CA LYS A 200 18.95 4.77 15.63
C LYS A 200 17.78 4.23 16.47
N PHE A 201 17.31 3.04 16.13
CA PHE A 201 16.32 2.30 16.90
C PHE A 201 16.91 1.96 18.29
N GLY A 202 16.45 2.64 19.32
CA GLY A 202 17.05 2.60 20.67
C GLY A 202 16.74 1.31 21.44
N ALA A 203 17.50 1.06 22.52
CA ALA A 203 17.32 -0.11 23.40
C ALA A 203 15.89 -0.23 23.98
N MET A 204 15.25 0.90 24.30
CA MET A 204 13.88 0.91 24.80
C MET A 204 12.87 0.45 23.75
N ALA A 205 13.07 0.78 22.48
CA ALA A 205 12.23 0.30 21.39
C ALA A 205 12.37 -1.22 21.23
N TRP A 206 13.59 -1.76 21.29
CA TRP A 206 13.84 -3.19 21.30
C TRP A 206 13.22 -3.90 22.50
N ALA A 207 13.21 -3.28 23.68
CA ALA A 207 12.58 -3.81 24.88
C ALA A 207 11.06 -3.98 24.69
N VAL A 208 10.38 -3.00 24.08
CA VAL A 208 8.94 -3.08 23.76
C VAL A 208 8.65 -4.18 22.73
N VAL A 209 9.43 -4.27 21.66
CA VAL A 209 9.30 -5.33 20.65
C VAL A 209 9.56 -6.71 21.29
N GLY A 210 10.58 -6.82 22.15
CA GLY A 210 10.89 -8.05 22.89
C GLY A 210 9.77 -8.46 23.85
N PHE A 211 9.17 -7.52 24.56
CA PHE A 211 8.01 -7.77 25.42
C PHE A 211 6.81 -8.29 24.61
N TYR A 212 6.50 -7.67 23.47
CA TYR A 212 5.47 -8.17 22.58
C TYR A 212 5.77 -9.59 22.08
N ALA A 213 7.01 -9.85 21.66
CA ALA A 213 7.41 -11.19 21.21
C ALA A 213 7.26 -12.23 22.32
N LEU A 214 7.65 -11.91 23.57
CA LEU A 214 7.46 -12.79 24.75
C LEU A 214 5.98 -13.04 25.03
N LEU A 215 5.12 -12.02 24.91
CA LEU A 215 3.68 -12.18 25.06
C LEU A 215 3.13 -13.18 24.02
N MET A 216 3.53 -13.07 22.76
CA MET A 216 3.10 -13.98 21.70
C MET A 216 3.61 -15.40 21.91
N VAL A 217 4.87 -15.58 22.34
CA VAL A 217 5.44 -16.89 22.69
C VAL A 217 4.69 -17.49 23.89
N GLY A 218 4.39 -16.68 24.92
CA GLY A 218 3.62 -17.14 26.09
C GLY A 218 2.23 -17.65 25.70
N MET A 219 1.53 -16.92 24.82
CA MET A 219 0.24 -17.37 24.28
C MET A 219 0.39 -18.68 23.48
N ALA A 220 1.40 -18.78 22.63
CA ALA A 220 1.66 -19.99 21.86
C ALA A 220 1.89 -21.19 22.79
N CYS A 221 2.74 -21.06 23.82
CA CYS A 221 2.99 -22.09 24.83
C CYS A 221 1.70 -22.52 25.55
N PHE A 222 0.86 -21.55 25.97
CA PHE A 222 -0.42 -21.84 26.61
C PHE A 222 -1.31 -22.73 25.75
N PHE A 223 -1.43 -22.44 24.47
CA PHE A 223 -2.26 -23.21 23.54
C PHE A 223 -1.62 -24.53 23.08
N ILE A 224 -0.29 -24.65 23.09
CA ILE A 224 0.41 -25.91 22.75
C ILE A 224 0.14 -26.99 23.82
N PHE A 225 0.16 -26.63 25.10
CA PHE A 225 -0.07 -27.56 26.20
C PHE A 225 -1.54 -27.97 26.39
N LYS A 226 -2.48 -27.27 25.78
CA LYS A 226 -3.90 -27.62 25.79
C LYS A 226 -4.15 -28.82 24.87
N LYS A 227 -4.70 -29.92 25.42
CA LYS A 227 -5.11 -31.10 24.62
C LYS A 227 -6.15 -30.65 23.58
N LYS A 228 -5.95 -31.02 22.31
CA LYS A 228 -6.82 -30.69 21.20
C LYS A 228 -7.31 -31.93 20.49
N ASP A 229 -8.58 -31.92 20.14
CA ASP A 229 -9.15 -32.83 19.16
C ASP A 229 -9.13 -32.21 17.73
N GLU A 230 -9.62 -32.97 16.77
CA GLU A 230 -9.71 -32.52 15.38
C GLU A 230 -10.61 -31.27 15.25
N ASN A 231 -11.71 -31.20 16.02
CA ASN A 231 -12.65 -30.08 15.99
C ASN A 231 -12.02 -28.81 16.58
N ASP A 232 -11.28 -28.92 17.68
CA ASP A 232 -10.55 -27.79 18.26
C ASP A 232 -9.49 -27.26 17.29
N TYR A 233 -8.76 -28.17 16.60
CA TYR A 233 -7.67 -27.79 15.71
C TYR A 233 -8.15 -27.07 14.43
N PHE A 234 -9.18 -27.58 13.74
CA PHE A 234 -9.63 -27.05 12.45
C PHE A 234 -10.84 -26.12 12.54
N ARG A 235 -11.65 -26.18 13.61
CA ARG A 235 -12.88 -25.41 13.78
C ARG A 235 -12.91 -24.54 15.03
N GLY A 236 -11.84 -24.53 15.85
CA GLY A 236 -11.77 -23.78 17.11
C GLY A 236 -12.78 -24.21 18.17
N GLY A 237 -13.23 -25.49 18.11
CA GLY A 237 -14.20 -26.05 19.03
C GLY A 237 -15.62 -25.46 18.94
N SER A 238 -15.89 -24.56 18.02
CA SER A 238 -17.18 -23.83 17.88
C SER A 238 -17.64 -23.16 19.19
N LYS A 239 -16.70 -22.57 19.95
CA LYS A 239 -16.92 -21.97 21.28
C LYS A 239 -16.39 -20.54 21.38
N ILE A 240 -15.87 -19.98 20.29
CA ILE A 240 -15.22 -18.67 20.28
C ILE A 240 -16.26 -17.55 20.49
N PRO A 241 -16.06 -16.66 21.49
CA PRO A 241 -16.96 -15.52 21.71
C PRO A 241 -17.03 -14.61 20.47
N TRP A 242 -18.20 -14.02 20.23
CA TRP A 242 -18.46 -13.19 19.03
C TRP A 242 -17.50 -12.01 18.89
N TYR A 243 -17.09 -11.36 19.98
CA TYR A 243 -16.18 -10.21 19.96
C TYR A 243 -14.74 -10.63 19.65
N VAL A 244 -14.33 -11.82 20.10
CA VAL A 244 -13.00 -12.40 19.77
C VAL A 244 -12.97 -12.82 18.30
N ALA A 245 -14.01 -13.48 17.81
CA ALA A 245 -14.14 -13.85 16.41
C ALA A 245 -14.20 -12.61 15.50
N GLY A 246 -14.96 -11.59 15.89
CA GLY A 246 -15.04 -10.34 15.14
C GLY A 246 -13.71 -9.58 15.05
N MET A 247 -12.96 -9.50 16.16
CA MET A 247 -11.62 -8.92 16.17
C MET A 247 -10.62 -9.77 15.37
N SER A 248 -10.74 -11.11 15.40
CA SER A 248 -9.90 -11.98 14.59
C SER A 248 -10.18 -11.82 13.09
N ILE A 249 -11.46 -11.68 12.67
CA ILE A 249 -11.80 -11.34 11.28
C ILE A 249 -11.15 -10.01 10.89
N PHE A 250 -11.33 -8.98 11.72
CA PHE A 250 -10.74 -7.66 11.52
C PHE A 250 -9.22 -7.72 11.38
N ALA A 251 -8.51 -8.34 12.34
CA ALA A 251 -7.06 -8.44 12.34
C ALA A 251 -6.51 -9.29 11.16
N THR A 252 -7.29 -10.29 10.70
CA THR A 252 -6.95 -11.10 9.52
C THR A 252 -7.07 -10.32 8.22
N MET A 253 -8.09 -9.48 8.10
CA MET A 253 -8.33 -8.66 6.90
C MET A 253 -7.39 -7.46 6.84
N LEU A 254 -6.99 -6.93 7.98
CA LEU A 254 -6.12 -5.78 8.12
C LEU A 254 -4.67 -6.23 8.24
N SER A 255 -3.98 -6.21 7.12
CA SER A 255 -2.58 -6.65 7.03
C SER A 255 -1.60 -5.50 7.31
N SER A 256 -0.34 -5.85 7.51
CA SER A 256 0.78 -4.88 7.57
C SER A 256 0.93 -4.05 6.29
N ILE A 257 0.51 -4.60 5.14
CA ILE A 257 0.41 -3.86 3.89
C ILE A 257 -0.54 -2.68 4.08
N THR A 258 -1.71 -2.93 4.66
CA THR A 258 -2.73 -1.91 4.94
C THR A 258 -2.19 -0.84 5.89
N PHE A 259 -1.42 -1.24 6.93
CA PHE A 259 -0.83 -0.33 7.91
C PHE A 259 0.14 0.69 7.28
N ILE A 260 0.87 0.29 6.25
CA ILE A 260 1.87 1.15 5.60
C ILE A 260 1.28 1.83 4.37
N ALA A 261 0.57 1.08 3.52
CA ALA A 261 0.13 1.56 2.22
C ALA A 261 -1.06 2.53 2.29
N ILE A 262 -1.99 2.37 3.23
CA ILE A 262 -3.13 3.31 3.35
C ILE A 262 -2.66 4.70 3.80
N PRO A 263 -1.84 4.86 4.86
CA PRO A 263 -1.26 6.16 5.19
C PRO A 263 -0.46 6.76 4.04
N THR A 264 0.37 5.96 3.34
CA THR A 264 1.10 6.42 2.17
C THR A 264 0.16 6.90 1.06
N GLN A 265 -0.91 6.16 0.81
CA GLN A 265 -1.91 6.53 -0.19
C GLN A 265 -2.58 7.87 0.16
N ALA A 266 -2.99 8.06 1.42
CA ALA A 266 -3.59 9.31 1.88
C ALA A 266 -2.57 10.48 1.93
N TYR A 267 -1.30 10.20 2.20
CA TYR A 267 -0.21 11.18 2.12
C TYR A 267 0.04 11.66 0.68
N LEU A 268 0.19 10.71 -0.26
CA LEU A 268 0.48 10.99 -1.67
C LEU A 268 -0.74 11.48 -2.46
N GLN A 269 -1.94 11.07 -2.08
CA GLN A 269 -3.19 11.41 -2.78
C GLN A 269 -4.18 12.08 -1.83
N ASP A 270 -5.34 11.44 -1.60
CA ASP A 270 -6.45 11.97 -0.81
C ASP A 270 -7.32 10.83 -0.25
N TRP A 271 -8.57 11.13 0.16
CA TRP A 271 -9.50 10.19 0.76
C TRP A 271 -10.42 9.47 -0.23
N ARG A 272 -10.25 9.63 -1.54
CA ARG A 272 -11.15 8.96 -2.53
C ARG A 272 -11.23 7.45 -2.36
N TYR A 273 -10.13 6.80 -2.00
CA TYR A 273 -10.12 5.34 -1.76
C TYR A 273 -10.83 4.93 -0.45
N PHE A 274 -11.09 5.87 0.47
CA PHE A 274 -11.84 5.60 1.70
C PHE A 274 -13.25 5.08 1.42
N ILE A 275 -13.83 5.36 0.25
CA ILE A 275 -15.13 4.86 -0.20
C ILE A 275 -15.21 3.33 -0.08
N MET A 276 -14.10 2.60 -0.25
CA MET A 276 -14.07 1.14 -0.06
C MET A 276 -14.49 0.70 1.35
N ALA A 277 -14.26 1.54 2.37
CA ALA A 277 -14.61 1.24 3.75
C ALA A 277 -16.12 1.10 3.95
N PHE A 278 -16.92 1.88 3.24
CA PHE A 278 -18.38 1.76 3.30
C PHE A 278 -18.88 0.41 2.77
N PHE A 279 -18.17 -0.18 1.81
CA PHE A 279 -18.51 -1.50 1.30
C PHE A 279 -18.12 -2.62 2.25
N ILE A 280 -17.18 -2.41 3.19
CA ILE A 280 -16.87 -3.39 4.23
C ILE A 280 -18.10 -3.61 5.12
N ILE A 281 -18.64 -2.54 5.68
CA ILE A 281 -19.82 -2.62 6.53
C ILE A 281 -21.09 -2.93 5.72
N GLY A 282 -21.19 -2.39 4.49
CA GLY A 282 -22.32 -2.63 3.59
C GLY A 282 -22.44 -4.10 3.12
N MET A 283 -21.33 -4.85 3.10
CA MET A 283 -21.34 -6.27 2.75
C MET A 283 -21.72 -7.19 3.92
N ALA A 284 -21.64 -6.72 5.16
CA ALA A 284 -22.04 -7.53 6.32
C ALA A 284 -23.50 -8.05 6.22
N PRO A 285 -24.53 -7.23 5.89
CA PRO A 285 -25.88 -7.74 5.66
C PRO A 285 -25.96 -8.78 4.54
N VAL A 286 -25.22 -8.58 3.44
CA VAL A 286 -25.21 -9.52 2.31
C VAL A 286 -24.67 -10.87 2.76
N ALA A 287 -23.55 -10.88 3.48
CA ALA A 287 -22.99 -12.10 4.06
C ALA A 287 -23.95 -12.76 5.05
N ILE A 288 -24.56 -11.99 5.96
CA ILE A 288 -25.45 -12.47 7.02
C ILE A 288 -26.73 -13.11 6.46
N TYR A 289 -27.37 -12.47 5.49
CA TYR A 289 -28.69 -12.92 5.01
C TYR A 289 -28.63 -13.94 3.88
N TYR A 290 -27.56 -13.87 3.04
CA TYR A 290 -27.52 -14.68 1.83
C TYR A 290 -26.49 -15.81 1.87
N TYR A 291 -25.41 -15.72 2.65
CA TYR A 291 -24.33 -16.72 2.65
C TYR A 291 -24.19 -17.48 3.96
N LEU A 292 -24.27 -16.78 5.10
CA LEU A 292 -24.10 -17.38 6.43
C LEU A 292 -25.07 -18.59 6.68
N PRO A 293 -26.35 -18.54 6.28
CA PRO A 293 -27.24 -19.69 6.51
C PRO A 293 -26.77 -20.98 5.85
N PHE A 294 -26.04 -20.89 4.73
CA PHE A 294 -25.48 -22.09 4.08
C PHE A 294 -24.30 -22.65 4.87
N PHE A 295 -23.38 -21.79 5.29
CA PHE A 295 -22.19 -22.24 6.01
C PHE A 295 -22.53 -22.82 7.39
N CYS A 296 -23.43 -22.20 8.13
CA CYS A 296 -23.84 -22.70 9.44
C CYS A 296 -24.65 -24.00 9.38
N ARG A 297 -25.58 -24.13 8.40
CA ARG A 297 -26.48 -25.29 8.33
C ARG A 297 -25.85 -26.53 7.74
N LEU A 298 -24.84 -26.39 6.88
CA LEU A 298 -24.21 -27.53 6.21
C LEU A 298 -23.18 -28.24 7.05
N GLY A 299 -22.78 -27.68 8.22
CA GLY A 299 -21.80 -28.28 9.13
C GLY A 299 -20.43 -28.50 8.49
N ILE A 300 -20.08 -27.67 7.50
CA ILE A 300 -18.84 -27.77 6.73
C ILE A 300 -17.63 -27.31 7.53
N THR A 301 -16.44 -27.79 7.19
CA THR A 301 -15.15 -27.34 7.73
C THR A 301 -14.42 -26.45 6.73
N SER A 302 -14.53 -26.76 5.44
CA SER A 302 -14.04 -25.94 4.35
C SER A 302 -15.20 -25.30 3.57
N ALA A 303 -15.09 -24.03 3.20
CA ALA A 303 -16.04 -23.35 2.33
C ALA A 303 -16.26 -24.11 1.01
N TYR A 304 -15.21 -24.78 0.52
CA TYR A 304 -15.23 -25.50 -0.76
C TYR A 304 -16.03 -26.81 -0.72
N GLU A 305 -16.35 -27.35 0.46
CA GLU A 305 -17.29 -28.46 0.61
C GLU A 305 -18.70 -28.09 0.09
N TYR A 306 -19.07 -26.81 0.25
CA TYR A 306 -20.32 -26.31 -0.35
C TYR A 306 -20.32 -26.44 -1.88
N LEU A 307 -19.18 -26.18 -2.54
CA LEU A 307 -19.07 -26.29 -3.99
C LEU A 307 -19.23 -27.72 -4.49
N GLU A 308 -18.76 -28.73 -3.73
CA GLU A 308 -19.00 -30.13 -4.07
C GLU A 308 -20.48 -30.51 -3.97
N LYS A 309 -21.12 -30.13 -2.85
CA LYS A 309 -22.55 -30.38 -2.64
C LYS A 309 -23.40 -29.69 -3.70
N ARG A 310 -23.03 -28.50 -4.11
CA ARG A 310 -23.77 -27.66 -5.07
C ARG A 310 -23.50 -28.03 -6.53
N PHE A 311 -22.26 -28.28 -6.88
CA PHE A 311 -21.81 -28.55 -8.25
C PHE A 311 -21.29 -29.99 -8.39
N ASN A 312 -19.99 -30.20 -8.16
CA ASN A 312 -19.35 -31.51 -8.20
C ASN A 312 -17.97 -31.47 -7.52
N LEU A 313 -17.33 -32.64 -7.39
CA LEU A 313 -15.99 -32.76 -6.81
C LEU A 313 -14.94 -31.94 -7.59
N GLY A 314 -15.01 -31.91 -8.91
CA GLY A 314 -14.06 -31.15 -9.74
C GLY A 314 -14.07 -29.65 -9.42
N VAL A 315 -15.26 -29.06 -9.25
CA VAL A 315 -15.40 -27.63 -8.87
C VAL A 315 -14.85 -27.39 -7.45
N ARG A 316 -15.08 -28.30 -6.49
CA ARG A 316 -14.48 -28.22 -5.15
C ARG A 316 -12.97 -28.20 -5.21
N LEU A 317 -12.37 -29.18 -5.89
CA LEU A 317 -10.91 -29.33 -5.96
C LEU A 317 -10.27 -28.16 -6.68
N PHE A 318 -10.88 -27.68 -7.77
CA PHE A 318 -10.37 -26.53 -8.50
C PHE A 318 -10.46 -25.23 -7.68
N GLY A 319 -11.59 -24.97 -7.05
CA GLY A 319 -11.78 -23.80 -6.18
C GLY A 319 -10.83 -23.80 -5.00
N SER A 320 -10.65 -24.96 -4.35
CA SER A 320 -9.69 -25.14 -3.23
C SER A 320 -8.24 -24.96 -3.71
N ALA A 321 -7.85 -25.48 -4.89
CA ALA A 321 -6.52 -25.29 -5.45
C ALA A 321 -6.23 -23.81 -5.75
N ALA A 322 -7.17 -23.11 -6.39
CA ALA A 322 -7.05 -21.68 -6.67
C ALA A 322 -6.87 -20.86 -5.36
N PHE A 323 -7.60 -21.21 -4.31
CA PHE A 323 -7.44 -20.60 -2.99
C PHE A 323 -6.06 -20.88 -2.37
N ILE A 324 -5.57 -22.12 -2.42
CA ILE A 324 -4.26 -22.47 -1.87
C ILE A 324 -3.14 -21.68 -2.58
N VAL A 325 -3.19 -21.61 -3.91
CA VAL A 325 -2.24 -20.79 -4.70
C VAL A 325 -2.32 -19.32 -4.29
N PHE A 326 -3.53 -18.78 -4.18
CA PHE A 326 -3.76 -17.43 -3.69
C PHE A 326 -3.13 -17.20 -2.30
N MET A 327 -3.30 -18.16 -1.37
CA MET A 327 -2.71 -18.05 -0.02
C MET A 327 -1.17 -18.06 -0.05
N ILE A 328 -0.54 -18.87 -0.88
CA ILE A 328 0.93 -18.88 -1.03
C ILE A 328 1.42 -17.50 -1.52
N CYS A 329 0.79 -16.96 -2.55
CA CYS A 329 1.13 -15.62 -3.07
C CYS A 329 0.90 -14.53 -1.99
N ARG A 330 -0.20 -14.63 -1.24
CA ARG A 330 -0.52 -13.68 -0.16
C ARG A 330 0.50 -13.76 0.99
N VAL A 331 0.92 -14.96 1.38
CA VAL A 331 1.99 -15.15 2.38
C VAL A 331 3.27 -14.46 1.93
N ALA A 332 3.66 -14.62 0.66
CA ALA A 332 4.88 -14.01 0.12
C ALA A 332 4.88 -12.49 0.27
N VAL A 333 3.82 -11.81 -0.17
CA VAL A 333 3.76 -10.35 -0.17
C VAL A 333 3.52 -9.78 1.23
N VAL A 334 2.67 -10.42 2.04
CA VAL A 334 2.41 -10.00 3.42
C VAL A 334 3.66 -10.12 4.29
N THR A 335 4.59 -11.01 3.96
CA THR A 335 5.87 -11.14 4.68
C THR A 335 6.90 -10.13 4.18
N LEU A 336 6.95 -9.86 2.87
CA LEU A 336 7.95 -8.98 2.26
C LEU A 336 7.79 -7.50 2.62
N LEU A 337 6.58 -6.96 2.54
CA LEU A 337 6.36 -5.52 2.72
C LEU A 337 6.72 -5.01 4.14
N PRO A 338 6.34 -5.70 5.22
CA PRO A 338 6.81 -5.33 6.55
C PRO A 338 8.32 -5.50 6.74
N ALA A 339 8.92 -6.49 6.08
CA ALA A 339 10.36 -6.68 6.13
C ALA A 339 11.12 -5.49 5.52
N ILE A 340 10.61 -4.92 4.44
CA ILE A 340 11.15 -3.67 3.85
C ILE A 340 11.03 -2.51 4.83
N ALA A 341 9.87 -2.33 5.45
CA ALA A 341 9.65 -1.26 6.42
C ALA A 341 10.53 -1.41 7.67
N LEU A 342 10.65 -2.65 8.17
CA LEU A 342 11.49 -2.95 9.32
C LEU A 342 12.97 -2.71 9.02
N ASN A 343 13.44 -3.12 7.84
CA ASN A 343 14.80 -2.82 7.37
C ASN A 343 15.08 -1.31 7.40
N ALA A 344 14.16 -0.49 6.90
CA ALA A 344 14.30 0.96 6.87
C ALA A 344 14.42 1.59 8.26
N VAL A 345 13.75 1.01 9.29
CA VAL A 345 13.75 1.54 10.67
C VAL A 345 14.87 0.98 11.52
N THR A 346 15.16 -0.33 11.37
CA THR A 346 16.06 -1.04 12.31
C THR A 346 17.42 -1.38 11.71
N GLY A 347 17.57 -1.34 10.37
CA GLY A 347 18.77 -1.76 9.66
C GLY A 347 18.94 -3.29 9.57
N ILE A 348 18.00 -4.10 10.09
CA ILE A 348 18.03 -5.57 9.92
C ILE A 348 17.80 -5.90 8.45
N SER A 349 18.56 -6.86 7.92
CA SER A 349 18.41 -7.25 6.51
C SER A 349 16.99 -7.75 6.21
N ILE A 350 16.47 -7.42 5.02
CA ILE A 350 15.14 -7.84 4.56
C ILE A 350 14.97 -9.36 4.67
N ASP A 351 16.00 -10.13 4.27
CA ASP A 351 16.00 -11.58 4.32
C ASP A 351 15.82 -12.10 5.75
N ALA A 352 16.53 -11.50 6.72
CA ALA A 352 16.39 -11.89 8.13
C ALA A 352 14.98 -11.58 8.66
N CYS A 353 14.40 -10.43 8.30
CA CYS A 353 13.05 -10.07 8.68
C CYS A 353 12.01 -11.05 8.11
N ILE A 354 12.13 -11.44 6.83
CA ILE A 354 11.28 -12.43 6.18
C ILE A 354 11.37 -13.78 6.90
N LEU A 355 12.58 -14.25 7.18
CA LEU A 355 12.80 -15.54 7.84
C LEU A 355 12.25 -15.57 9.27
N ILE A 356 12.52 -14.54 10.07
CA ILE A 356 12.05 -14.45 11.45
C ILE A 356 10.51 -14.46 11.48
N CYS A 357 9.84 -13.60 10.71
CA CYS A 357 8.39 -13.53 10.66
C CYS A 357 7.76 -14.84 10.19
N GLY A 358 8.30 -15.41 9.10
CA GLY A 358 7.78 -16.65 8.52
C GLY A 358 7.93 -17.85 9.46
N ILE A 359 9.13 -18.08 9.99
CA ILE A 359 9.42 -19.25 10.85
C ILE A 359 8.64 -19.17 12.16
N LEU A 360 8.63 -18.02 12.84
CA LEU A 360 7.86 -17.85 14.07
C LEU A 360 6.37 -18.11 13.85
N THR A 361 5.80 -17.59 12.78
CA THR A 361 4.38 -17.78 12.46
C THR A 361 4.08 -19.25 12.12
N MET A 362 4.92 -19.92 11.35
CA MET A 362 4.75 -21.36 11.04
C MET A 362 4.74 -22.21 12.29
N ILE A 363 5.68 -22.00 13.22
CA ILE A 363 5.78 -22.77 14.46
C ILE A 363 4.52 -22.61 15.30
N TYR A 364 4.13 -21.37 15.59
CA TYR A 364 3.00 -21.14 16.48
C TYR A 364 1.66 -21.57 15.84
N CYS A 365 1.46 -21.34 14.53
CA CYS A 365 0.26 -21.73 13.81
C CYS A 365 0.10 -23.25 13.72
N SER A 366 1.18 -23.98 13.40
CA SER A 366 1.16 -25.45 13.29
C SER A 366 0.83 -26.14 14.61
N LEU A 367 1.34 -25.62 15.72
CA LEU A 367 1.15 -26.22 17.05
C LEU A 367 -0.13 -25.75 17.72
N GLY A 368 -0.53 -24.50 17.50
CA GLY A 368 -1.66 -23.87 18.16
C GLY A 368 -3.04 -24.19 17.57
N GLY A 369 -3.15 -24.50 16.28
CA GLY A 369 -4.42 -24.68 15.57
C GLY A 369 -5.27 -23.41 15.53
N LEU A 370 -6.53 -23.52 15.07
CA LEU A 370 -7.40 -22.36 14.84
C LEU A 370 -7.76 -21.58 16.11
N GLU A 371 -7.97 -22.27 17.24
CA GLU A 371 -8.31 -21.61 18.50
C GLU A 371 -7.20 -20.64 18.93
N ALA A 372 -5.94 -21.08 18.85
CA ALA A 372 -4.80 -20.23 19.18
C ALA A 372 -4.67 -19.05 18.23
N VAL A 373 -4.88 -19.27 16.92
CA VAL A 373 -4.86 -18.21 15.91
C VAL A 373 -5.89 -17.14 16.24
N ILE A 374 -7.14 -17.49 16.52
CA ILE A 374 -8.22 -16.53 16.79
C ILE A 374 -7.95 -15.71 18.06
N TRP A 375 -7.47 -16.33 19.12
CA TRP A 375 -7.14 -15.62 20.37
C TRP A 375 -5.91 -14.73 20.22
N SER A 376 -4.89 -15.17 19.49
CA SER A 376 -3.73 -14.31 19.21
C SER A 376 -4.11 -13.13 18.32
N ASP A 377 -4.97 -13.32 17.31
CA ASP A 377 -5.46 -12.24 16.48
C ASP A 377 -6.21 -11.18 17.28
N PHE A 378 -6.96 -11.59 18.32
CA PHE A 378 -7.64 -10.65 19.21
C PHE A 378 -6.65 -9.71 19.92
N VAL A 379 -5.58 -10.25 20.51
CA VAL A 379 -4.53 -9.45 21.17
C VAL A 379 -3.79 -8.59 20.13
N GLN A 380 -3.46 -9.17 19.00
CA GLN A 380 -2.78 -8.49 17.90
C GLN A 380 -3.60 -7.32 17.35
N GLY A 381 -4.93 -7.49 17.23
CA GLY A 381 -5.83 -6.43 16.82
C GLY A 381 -5.85 -5.23 17.78
N ILE A 382 -5.77 -5.48 19.08
CA ILE A 382 -5.68 -4.42 20.12
C ILE A 382 -4.33 -3.67 19.99
N VAL A 383 -3.22 -4.39 19.89
CA VAL A 383 -1.88 -3.79 19.74
C VAL A 383 -1.80 -2.96 18.46
N LEU A 384 -2.34 -3.51 17.36
CA LEU A 384 -2.39 -2.86 16.06
C LEU A 384 -3.14 -1.52 16.11
N MET A 385 -4.37 -1.53 16.64
CA MET A 385 -5.18 -0.31 16.72
C MET A 385 -4.65 0.68 17.75
N GLY A 386 -4.15 0.20 18.89
CA GLY A 386 -3.52 1.04 19.89
C GLY A 386 -2.30 1.77 19.34
N GLY A 387 -1.44 1.06 18.60
CA GLY A 387 -0.29 1.65 17.91
C GLY A 387 -0.70 2.68 16.86
N ALA A 388 -1.69 2.36 16.01
CA ALA A 388 -2.15 3.27 14.97
C ALA A 388 -2.77 4.56 15.54
N VAL A 389 -3.62 4.46 16.55
CA VAL A 389 -4.21 5.63 17.21
C VAL A 389 -3.12 6.49 17.88
N ALA A 390 -2.15 5.88 18.54
CA ALA A 390 -1.04 6.61 19.16
C ALA A 390 -0.19 7.38 18.14
N VAL A 391 0.05 6.79 16.95
CA VAL A 391 0.73 7.48 15.83
C VAL A 391 -0.07 8.70 15.38
N LEU A 392 -1.37 8.54 15.15
CA LEU A 392 -2.24 9.64 14.71
C LEU A 392 -2.23 10.80 15.72
N VAL A 393 -2.39 10.49 17.00
CA VAL A 393 -2.38 11.49 18.07
C VAL A 393 -1.03 12.22 18.11
N LEU A 394 0.08 11.48 18.05
CA LEU A 394 1.42 12.08 18.06
C LEU A 394 1.63 13.01 16.85
N LEU A 395 1.23 12.58 15.66
CA LEU A 395 1.36 13.39 14.44
C LEU A 395 0.59 14.71 14.56
N ILE A 396 -0.65 14.65 15.04
CA ILE A 396 -1.46 15.86 15.25
C ILE A 396 -0.80 16.77 16.28
N MET A 397 -0.32 16.21 17.41
CA MET A 397 0.35 16.98 18.47
C MET A 397 1.67 17.61 18.02
N LYS A 398 2.36 17.02 17.05
CA LYS A 398 3.60 17.59 16.48
C LYS A 398 3.35 18.58 15.34
N THR A 399 2.12 18.73 14.86
CA THR A 399 1.77 19.63 13.76
C THR A 399 1.36 21.00 14.30
N GLY A 400 2.07 22.04 13.90
CA GLY A 400 1.78 23.42 14.29
C GLY A 400 2.24 23.80 15.70
N PRO A 401 1.98 25.05 16.11
CA PRO A 401 2.36 25.60 17.40
C PRO A 401 1.48 25.07 18.54
N ASP A 402 1.98 25.20 19.78
CA ASP A 402 1.26 24.79 20.98
C ASP A 402 -0.11 25.45 21.08
N GLY A 403 -1.12 24.64 21.41
CA GLY A 403 -2.53 25.07 21.55
C GLY A 403 -3.31 25.14 20.25
N ALA A 404 -2.70 25.00 19.08
CA ALA A 404 -3.38 25.04 17.77
C ALA A 404 -3.14 23.79 16.89
N HIS A 405 -2.70 22.70 17.47
CA HIS A 405 -2.28 21.50 16.73
C HIS A 405 -3.34 20.95 15.78
N PHE A 406 -4.55 20.73 16.30
CA PHE A 406 -5.62 20.16 15.50
C PHE A 406 -6.13 21.12 14.42
N SER A 407 -6.27 22.41 14.74
CA SER A 407 -6.71 23.41 13.75
C SER A 407 -5.68 23.59 12.64
N THR A 408 -4.40 23.62 12.98
CA THR A 408 -3.30 23.72 12.01
C THR A 408 -3.28 22.49 11.10
N PHE A 409 -3.35 21.29 11.68
CA PHE A 409 -3.46 20.04 10.94
C PHE A 409 -4.63 20.08 9.95
N TRP A 410 -5.83 20.44 10.44
CA TRP A 410 -7.02 20.45 9.61
C TRP A 410 -6.96 21.48 8.49
N ASN A 411 -6.52 22.70 8.79
CA ASN A 411 -6.40 23.78 7.82
C ASN A 411 -5.39 23.43 6.70
N ILE A 412 -4.26 22.83 7.03
CA ILE A 412 -3.28 22.38 6.04
C ILE A 412 -3.88 21.29 5.14
N ALA A 413 -4.55 20.33 5.74
CA ALA A 413 -5.14 19.21 5.00
C ALA A 413 -6.28 19.66 4.08
N ASP A 414 -7.15 20.55 4.56
CA ASP A 414 -8.28 21.08 3.81
C ASP A 414 -7.82 21.98 2.66
N SER A 415 -6.94 22.95 2.93
CA SER A 415 -6.38 23.84 1.91
C SER A 415 -5.61 23.12 0.81
N SER A 416 -5.10 21.92 1.10
CA SER A 416 -4.38 21.07 0.15
C SER A 416 -5.26 20.03 -0.53
N GLY A 417 -6.58 20.01 -0.24
CA GLY A 417 -7.53 19.05 -0.81
C GLY A 417 -7.33 17.60 -0.37
N LYS A 418 -6.56 17.36 0.72
CA LYS A 418 -6.24 16.01 1.21
C LYS A 418 -7.45 15.27 1.81
N ASN A 419 -8.50 15.99 2.18
CA ASN A 419 -9.77 15.47 2.67
C ASN A 419 -10.78 15.16 1.55
N THR A 420 -10.41 15.34 0.27
CA THR A 420 -11.30 15.05 -0.86
C THR A 420 -11.64 13.57 -0.91
N MET A 421 -12.94 13.25 -0.74
CA MET A 421 -13.47 11.88 -0.76
C MET A 421 -14.32 11.61 -1.99
N TRP A 422 -15.16 12.58 -2.38
CA TRP A 422 -16.20 12.40 -3.37
C TRP A 422 -15.78 12.98 -4.71
N ASP A 423 -15.67 12.13 -5.73
CA ASP A 423 -15.43 12.50 -7.13
C ASP A 423 -16.40 11.69 -8.01
N PHE A 424 -17.51 12.32 -8.39
CA PHE A 424 -18.56 11.68 -9.16
C PHE A 424 -18.40 11.81 -10.69
N ARG A 425 -17.26 12.32 -11.16
CA ARG A 425 -16.97 12.34 -12.59
C ARG A 425 -17.03 10.92 -13.15
N PHE A 426 -17.58 10.76 -14.35
CA PHE A 426 -17.66 9.44 -14.98
C PHE A 426 -16.42 9.19 -15.87
N ILE A 427 -15.31 8.83 -15.23
CA ILE A 427 -14.01 8.57 -15.88
C ILE A 427 -13.56 7.19 -15.44
N LEU A 428 -13.47 6.25 -16.39
CA LEU A 428 -13.13 4.84 -16.07
C LEU A 428 -11.63 4.60 -15.90
N SER A 429 -10.78 5.54 -16.28
CA SER A 429 -9.31 5.46 -16.16
C SER A 429 -8.75 6.06 -14.88
N GLU A 430 -9.56 6.76 -14.08
CA GLU A 430 -9.17 7.40 -12.84
C GLU A 430 -9.86 6.75 -11.62
N PRO A 431 -9.29 6.87 -10.41
CA PRO A 431 -9.90 6.35 -9.19
C PRO A 431 -11.03 7.26 -8.67
N VAL A 432 -12.05 7.45 -9.49
CA VAL A 432 -13.28 8.18 -9.15
C VAL A 432 -14.26 7.27 -8.39
N PHE A 433 -15.32 7.87 -7.83
CA PHE A 433 -16.32 7.16 -7.00
C PHE A 433 -16.76 5.81 -7.59
N TRP A 434 -17.16 5.78 -8.88
CA TRP A 434 -17.69 4.59 -9.53
C TRP A 434 -16.68 3.45 -9.61
N VAL A 435 -15.42 3.78 -9.94
CA VAL A 435 -14.31 2.82 -10.05
C VAL A 435 -13.97 2.24 -8.68
N VAL A 436 -13.85 3.10 -7.67
CA VAL A 436 -13.53 2.71 -6.29
C VAL A 436 -14.68 1.91 -5.66
N ALA A 437 -15.92 2.30 -5.94
CA ALA A 437 -17.11 1.60 -5.45
C ALA A 437 -17.22 0.17 -6.01
N VAL A 438 -16.98 -0.02 -7.32
CA VAL A 438 -16.96 -1.35 -7.93
C VAL A 438 -15.87 -2.22 -7.31
N GLN A 439 -14.66 -1.70 -7.14
CA GLN A 439 -13.58 -2.42 -6.46
C GLN A 439 -13.93 -2.77 -5.02
N GLY A 440 -14.45 -1.80 -4.26
CA GLY A 440 -14.88 -2.01 -2.87
C GLY A 440 -15.95 -3.09 -2.74
N LEU A 441 -16.95 -3.06 -3.61
CA LEU A 441 -18.02 -4.07 -3.67
C LEU A 441 -17.46 -5.46 -3.91
N ILE A 442 -16.64 -5.64 -4.95
CA ILE A 442 -16.16 -6.96 -5.39
C ILE A 442 -15.15 -7.52 -4.39
N SER A 443 -14.21 -6.72 -3.92
CA SER A 443 -13.20 -7.14 -2.96
C SER A 443 -13.84 -7.59 -1.65
N ASN A 444 -14.81 -6.84 -1.13
CA ASN A 444 -15.50 -7.20 0.12
C ASN A 444 -16.48 -8.35 -0.08
N LEU A 445 -17.17 -8.44 -1.21
CA LEU A 445 -18.00 -9.61 -1.53
C LEU A 445 -17.13 -10.88 -1.53
N SER A 446 -15.95 -10.84 -2.16
CA SER A 446 -14.99 -11.96 -2.16
C SER A 446 -14.60 -12.36 -0.74
N SER A 447 -14.16 -11.40 0.06
CA SER A 447 -13.67 -11.66 1.42
C SER A 447 -14.72 -12.29 2.33
N TYR A 448 -15.97 -11.83 2.25
CA TYR A 448 -17.05 -12.35 3.12
C TYR A 448 -17.71 -13.64 2.62
N THR A 449 -17.55 -14.02 1.35
CA THR A 449 -18.33 -15.11 0.74
C THR A 449 -17.51 -16.28 0.24
N SER A 450 -16.23 -16.08 -0.09
CA SER A 450 -15.37 -17.10 -0.71
C SER A 450 -14.01 -17.30 -0.03
N ASP A 451 -13.61 -16.39 0.85
CA ASP A 451 -12.33 -16.50 1.58
C ASP A 451 -12.48 -17.43 2.79
N GLN A 452 -11.81 -18.59 2.73
CA GLN A 452 -11.79 -19.57 3.83
C GLN A 452 -11.25 -18.95 5.13
N CYS A 453 -10.34 -17.98 5.07
CA CYS A 453 -9.84 -17.30 6.27
C CYS A 453 -10.97 -16.67 7.09
N VAL A 454 -11.93 -16.04 6.44
CA VAL A 454 -13.07 -15.39 7.07
C VAL A 454 -14.15 -16.42 7.44
N ILE A 455 -14.49 -17.34 6.51
CA ILE A 455 -15.54 -18.35 6.72
C ILE A 455 -15.18 -19.29 7.88
N GLN A 456 -13.92 -19.62 8.07
CA GLN A 456 -13.47 -20.45 9.17
C GLN A 456 -13.79 -19.83 10.54
N ARG A 457 -13.80 -18.50 10.65
CA ARG A 457 -14.18 -17.78 11.87
C ARG A 457 -15.70 -17.78 12.11
N TYR A 458 -16.52 -17.86 11.04
CA TYR A 458 -17.96 -18.08 11.19
C TYR A 458 -18.25 -19.42 11.84
N ILE A 459 -17.52 -20.47 11.43
CA ILE A 459 -17.69 -21.84 11.91
C ILE A 459 -17.16 -21.99 13.36
N ALA A 460 -16.21 -21.15 13.77
CA ALA A 460 -15.63 -21.17 15.11
C ALA A 460 -16.55 -20.57 16.20
N THR A 461 -17.59 -19.82 15.83
CA THR A 461 -18.56 -19.27 16.78
C THR A 461 -19.62 -20.29 17.18
N PRO A 462 -20.25 -20.18 18.39
CA PRO A 462 -21.19 -21.17 18.89
C PRO A 462 -22.50 -21.24 18.13
N ASP A 463 -22.97 -20.13 17.58
CA ASP A 463 -24.27 -20.04 16.91
C ASP A 463 -24.31 -18.95 15.83
N GLU A 464 -25.39 -18.95 15.04
CA GLU A 464 -25.59 -17.98 13.95
C GLU A 464 -25.69 -16.52 14.46
N ASN A 465 -26.23 -16.30 15.66
CA ASN A 465 -26.36 -14.95 16.23
C ASN A 465 -25.00 -14.41 16.68
N ALA A 466 -24.15 -15.25 17.25
CA ALA A 466 -22.77 -14.89 17.57
C ALA A 466 -22.00 -14.52 16.29
N THR A 467 -22.15 -15.28 15.22
CA THR A 467 -21.53 -14.95 13.90
C THR A 467 -22.05 -13.62 13.37
N LYS A 468 -23.36 -13.34 13.42
CA LYS A 468 -23.92 -12.04 12.98
C LYS A 468 -23.31 -10.88 13.75
N ARG A 469 -23.21 -11.01 15.07
CA ARG A 469 -22.58 -9.98 15.94
C ARG A 469 -21.10 -9.80 15.60
N SER A 470 -20.36 -10.88 15.34
CA SER A 470 -18.95 -10.79 14.97
C SER A 470 -18.73 -10.08 13.64
N LEU A 471 -19.61 -10.27 12.65
CA LEU A 471 -19.55 -9.59 11.36
C LEU A 471 -19.82 -8.09 11.47
N TRP A 472 -20.82 -7.69 12.26
CA TRP A 472 -21.08 -6.28 12.54
C TRP A 472 -19.94 -5.62 13.29
N PHE A 473 -19.40 -6.30 14.31
CA PHE A 473 -18.24 -5.82 15.04
C PHE A 473 -17.01 -5.60 14.13
N ASN A 474 -16.72 -6.58 13.28
CA ASN A 474 -15.66 -6.45 12.27
C ASN A 474 -15.91 -5.26 11.34
N GLY A 475 -17.14 -5.08 10.84
CA GLY A 475 -17.49 -3.96 9.96
C GLY A 475 -17.24 -2.60 10.62
N CYS A 476 -17.70 -2.42 11.85
CA CYS A 476 -17.50 -1.18 12.62
C CYS A 476 -16.01 -0.92 12.90
N MET A 477 -15.27 -1.95 13.35
CA MET A 477 -13.83 -1.84 13.60
C MET A 477 -13.05 -1.52 12.33
N SER A 478 -13.43 -2.10 11.18
CA SER A 478 -12.78 -1.84 9.90
C SER A 478 -12.98 -0.39 9.44
N VAL A 479 -14.18 0.17 9.56
CA VAL A 479 -14.43 1.58 9.24
C VAL A 479 -13.64 2.50 10.18
N PHE A 480 -13.65 2.22 11.49
CA PHE A 480 -12.84 2.96 12.45
C PHE A 480 -11.35 2.95 12.11
N ALA A 481 -10.81 1.77 11.79
CA ALA A 481 -9.40 1.61 11.39
C ALA A 481 -9.08 2.41 10.12
N GLN A 482 -9.97 2.41 9.13
CA GLN A 482 -9.78 3.18 7.91
C GLN A 482 -9.70 4.69 8.21
N VAL A 483 -10.57 5.21 9.08
CA VAL A 483 -10.51 6.63 9.53
C VAL A 483 -9.15 6.93 10.16
N VAL A 484 -8.65 6.04 11.03
CA VAL A 484 -7.34 6.22 11.69
C VAL A 484 -6.21 6.21 10.68
N PHE A 485 -6.17 5.23 9.74
CA PHE A 485 -5.07 5.12 8.77
C PHE A 485 -5.05 6.25 7.73
N TYR A 486 -6.21 6.64 7.20
CA TYR A 486 -6.29 7.82 6.32
C TYR A 486 -5.96 9.09 7.09
N GLY A 487 -6.38 9.18 8.34
CA GLY A 487 -5.99 10.27 9.25
C GLY A 487 -4.47 10.36 9.45
N ILE A 488 -3.78 9.21 9.64
CA ILE A 488 -2.31 9.16 9.74
C ILE A 488 -1.66 9.72 8.47
N GLY A 489 -2.11 9.31 7.28
CA GLY A 489 -1.54 9.80 6.03
C GLY A 489 -1.73 11.30 5.82
N MET A 490 -2.93 11.80 6.11
CA MET A 490 -3.25 13.23 6.08
C MET A 490 -2.44 14.03 7.12
N ALA A 491 -2.24 13.46 8.31
CA ALA A 491 -1.43 14.08 9.36
C ALA A 491 0.08 14.06 9.05
N LEU A 492 0.58 13.01 8.38
CA LEU A 492 1.96 13.00 7.83
C LEU A 492 2.17 14.11 6.81
N PHE A 493 1.20 14.32 5.92
CA PHE A 493 1.26 15.41 4.95
C PHE A 493 1.31 16.78 5.66
N ALA A 494 0.41 17.02 6.60
CA ALA A 494 0.36 18.28 7.35
C ALA A 494 1.63 18.51 8.17
N PHE A 495 2.16 17.45 8.83
CA PHE A 495 3.41 17.51 9.58
C PHE A 495 4.60 17.89 8.69
N TYR A 496 4.82 17.19 7.59
CA TYR A 496 5.95 17.48 6.71
C TYR A 496 5.78 18.75 5.87
N ARG A 497 4.56 19.27 5.69
CA ARG A 497 4.33 20.60 5.13
C ARG A 497 4.66 21.70 6.13
N SER A 498 4.36 21.50 7.42
CA SER A 498 4.68 22.46 8.48
C SER A 498 6.16 22.41 8.94
N ARG A 499 6.81 21.26 8.75
CA ARG A 499 8.22 21.01 9.13
C ARG A 499 8.95 20.26 8.00
N PRO A 500 9.18 20.93 6.86
CA PRO A 500 9.78 20.28 5.70
C PRO A 500 11.23 19.82 5.96
N GLU A 501 11.95 20.45 6.91
CA GLU A 501 13.30 20.08 7.33
C GLU A 501 13.39 18.73 8.08
N ALA A 502 12.28 18.23 8.59
CA ALA A 502 12.22 16.94 9.28
C ALA A 502 12.25 15.74 8.32
N MET A 503 12.06 15.96 7.03
CA MET A 503 11.97 14.88 6.07
C MET A 503 13.34 14.52 5.48
N ASP A 504 13.59 13.22 5.36
CA ASP A 504 14.80 12.72 4.70
C ASP A 504 14.72 12.92 3.18
N VAL A 505 15.62 13.72 2.63
CA VAL A 505 15.67 14.02 1.19
C VAL A 505 16.14 12.82 0.36
N THR A 506 16.71 11.78 0.97
CA THR A 506 17.18 10.56 0.29
C THR A 506 16.14 9.45 0.28
N MET A 507 14.95 9.68 0.81
CA MET A 507 13.88 8.71 0.90
C MET A 507 13.64 7.96 -0.43
N PRO A 508 13.86 6.63 -0.51
CA PRO A 508 13.93 5.93 -1.80
C PRO A 508 12.55 5.67 -2.44
N LYS A 509 11.50 5.55 -1.62
CA LYS A 509 10.13 5.23 -2.06
C LYS A 509 9.09 5.97 -1.23
N GLY A 510 7.93 6.27 -1.81
CA GLY A 510 6.82 6.91 -1.10
C GLY A 510 6.34 6.12 0.13
N ASP A 511 6.36 4.78 0.05
CA ASP A 511 5.97 3.90 1.16
C ASP A 511 6.90 3.99 2.39
N SER A 512 8.05 4.66 2.26
CA SER A 512 8.99 4.87 3.36
C SER A 512 8.62 6.07 4.27
N VAL A 513 7.61 6.88 3.91
CA VAL A 513 7.28 8.11 4.66
C VAL A 513 6.91 7.84 6.11
N LEU A 514 6.03 6.86 6.37
CA LEU A 514 5.65 6.47 7.74
C LEU A 514 6.81 5.78 8.48
N PRO A 515 7.53 4.80 7.92
CA PRO A 515 8.74 4.24 8.53
C PRO A 515 9.80 5.28 8.90
N ILE A 516 10.07 6.27 8.06
CA ILE A 516 11.02 7.35 8.36
C ILE A 516 10.52 8.17 9.55
N PHE A 517 9.25 8.60 9.54
CA PHE A 517 8.67 9.31 10.68
C PHE A 517 8.80 8.50 11.99
N MET A 518 8.59 7.19 11.93
CA MET A 518 8.78 6.30 13.09
C MET A 518 10.23 6.30 13.60
N ALA A 519 11.20 6.33 12.70
CA ALA A 519 12.62 6.27 13.06
C ALA A 519 13.16 7.60 13.58
N THR A 520 12.65 8.74 13.07
CA THR A 520 13.23 10.06 13.33
C THR A 520 12.48 10.87 14.39
N GLU A 521 11.15 10.76 14.40
CA GLU A 521 10.29 11.69 15.12
C GLU A 521 9.56 11.09 16.32
N MET A 522 9.50 9.75 16.42
CA MET A 522 8.80 9.09 17.52
C MET A 522 9.69 8.90 18.76
N PRO A 523 9.11 9.03 19.97
CA PRO A 523 9.77 8.54 21.17
C PRO A 523 10.10 7.04 21.05
N PRO A 524 11.25 6.56 21.56
CA PRO A 524 11.68 5.16 21.35
C PRO A 524 10.68 4.10 21.79
N TRP A 525 9.96 4.30 22.89
CA TRP A 525 8.93 3.37 23.36
C TRP A 525 7.75 3.27 22.37
N LEU A 526 7.34 4.38 21.78
CA LEU A 526 6.25 4.42 20.81
C LEU A 526 6.68 3.83 19.46
N ALA A 527 7.90 4.11 19.01
CA ALA A 527 8.48 3.48 17.84
C ALA A 527 8.50 1.95 17.99
N GLY A 528 8.89 1.44 19.18
CA GLY A 528 8.81 0.02 19.51
C GLY A 528 7.38 -0.54 19.48
N LEU A 529 6.41 0.19 20.02
CA LEU A 529 4.99 -0.22 19.99
C LEU A 529 4.45 -0.28 18.57
N VAL A 530 4.80 0.67 17.72
CA VAL A 530 4.33 0.70 16.32
C VAL A 530 4.98 -0.41 15.49
N ILE A 531 6.27 -0.70 15.71
CA ILE A 531 6.92 -1.88 15.12
C ILE A 531 6.23 -3.16 15.59
N ALA A 532 5.90 -3.29 16.88
CA ALA A 532 5.12 -4.42 17.39
C ALA A 532 3.73 -4.50 16.74
N ALA A 533 3.07 -3.36 16.47
CA ALA A 533 1.79 -3.31 15.76
C ALA A 533 1.92 -3.78 14.29
N VAL A 534 2.99 -3.41 13.59
CA VAL A 534 3.28 -3.90 12.23
C VAL A 534 3.53 -5.42 12.24
N PHE A 535 4.30 -5.93 13.23
CA PHE A 535 4.47 -7.37 13.42
C PHE A 535 3.15 -8.06 13.75
N ALA A 536 2.32 -7.47 14.59
CA ALA A 536 1.00 -8.00 14.94
C ALA A 536 0.13 -8.16 13.68
N ALA A 537 0.06 -7.12 12.84
CA ALA A 537 -0.67 -7.16 11.57
C ALA A 537 -0.10 -8.20 10.59
N THR A 538 1.21 -8.39 10.59
CA THR A 538 1.86 -9.41 9.74
C THR A 538 1.52 -10.81 10.22
N ILE A 539 1.76 -11.09 11.50
CA ILE A 539 1.60 -12.42 12.07
C ILE A 539 0.13 -12.86 12.06
N SER A 540 -0.84 -11.96 12.35
CA SER A 540 -2.28 -12.28 12.28
C SER A 540 -2.72 -12.69 10.87
N THR A 541 -2.29 -11.96 9.86
CA THR A 541 -2.62 -12.29 8.48
C THR A 541 -1.92 -13.59 8.02
N LEU A 542 -0.64 -13.77 8.35
CA LEU A 542 0.11 -14.98 8.02
C LEU A 542 -0.49 -16.22 8.67
N SER A 543 -0.80 -16.19 9.97
CA SER A 543 -1.37 -17.31 10.69
C SER A 543 -2.74 -17.70 10.17
N ALA A 544 -3.57 -16.72 9.83
CA ALA A 544 -4.86 -16.95 9.21
C ALA A 544 -4.72 -17.61 7.83
N ASN A 545 -3.79 -17.14 6.99
CA ASN A 545 -3.52 -17.70 5.68
C ASN A 545 -3.03 -19.16 5.78
N LEU A 546 -2.06 -19.42 6.66
CA LEU A 546 -1.50 -20.74 6.86
C LEU A 546 -2.53 -21.74 7.44
N SER A 547 -3.29 -21.32 8.45
CA SER A 547 -4.33 -22.15 9.07
C SER A 547 -5.44 -22.51 8.08
N SER A 548 -5.94 -21.55 7.31
CA SER A 548 -7.03 -21.78 6.37
C SER A 548 -6.61 -22.60 5.14
N ALA A 549 -5.42 -22.34 4.60
CA ALA A 549 -4.88 -23.16 3.50
C ALA A 549 -4.57 -24.59 3.95
N SER A 550 -4.02 -24.78 5.14
CA SER A 550 -3.81 -26.10 5.75
C SER A 550 -5.14 -26.85 5.96
N THR A 551 -6.18 -26.16 6.46
CA THR A 551 -7.52 -26.72 6.61
C THR A 551 -8.12 -27.15 5.28
N ALA A 552 -7.96 -26.34 4.23
CA ALA A 552 -8.42 -26.67 2.88
C ALA A 552 -7.69 -27.92 2.34
N ILE A 553 -6.35 -28.02 2.48
CA ILE A 553 -5.60 -29.21 2.05
C ILE A 553 -6.10 -30.47 2.78
N VAL A 554 -6.22 -30.40 4.10
CA VAL A 554 -6.64 -31.59 4.87
C VAL A 554 -8.08 -31.98 4.55
N THR A 555 -8.99 -31.01 4.52
CA THR A 555 -10.42 -31.28 4.35
C THR A 555 -10.79 -31.64 2.91
N ASP A 556 -10.25 -30.88 1.94
CA ASP A 556 -10.69 -31.00 0.53
C ASP A 556 -9.94 -32.08 -0.23
N TYR A 557 -8.71 -32.43 0.17
CA TYR A 557 -7.91 -33.44 -0.50
C TYR A 557 -7.69 -34.66 0.39
N ILE A 558 -7.04 -34.53 1.55
CA ILE A 558 -6.59 -35.67 2.34
C ILE A 558 -7.78 -36.47 2.88
N LYS A 559 -8.69 -35.82 3.61
CA LYS A 559 -9.89 -36.45 4.17
C LYS A 559 -10.84 -36.93 3.08
N ARG A 560 -10.92 -36.21 1.97
CA ARG A 560 -11.80 -36.57 0.83
C ARG A 560 -11.35 -37.84 0.13
N PHE A 561 -10.03 -38.02 -0.07
CA PHE A 561 -9.49 -39.21 -0.72
C PHE A 561 -9.14 -40.34 0.22
N ARG A 562 -9.07 -40.07 1.54
CA ARG A 562 -8.83 -41.04 2.61
C ARG A 562 -9.85 -40.86 3.75
N PRO A 563 -11.10 -41.23 3.58
CA PRO A 563 -12.16 -40.97 4.59
C PRO A 563 -11.98 -41.66 5.94
N GLY A 564 -11.16 -42.71 6.04
CA GLY A 564 -10.86 -43.44 7.27
C GLY A 564 -9.65 -42.89 8.05
N ILE A 565 -9.08 -41.73 7.69
CA ILE A 565 -7.90 -41.20 8.41
C ILE A 565 -8.26 -40.77 9.83
N SER A 566 -7.45 -41.20 10.83
CA SER A 566 -7.67 -40.85 12.24
C SER A 566 -7.49 -39.35 12.50
N GLY A 567 -8.20 -38.80 13.50
CA GLY A 567 -8.09 -37.37 13.88
C GLY A 567 -6.66 -36.92 14.18
N LYS A 568 -5.87 -37.78 14.87
CA LYS A 568 -4.45 -37.49 15.11
C LYS A 568 -3.64 -37.37 13.83
N ALA A 569 -3.90 -38.23 12.85
CA ALA A 569 -3.23 -38.15 11.55
C ALA A 569 -3.68 -36.92 10.75
N GLN A 570 -4.97 -36.52 10.83
CA GLN A 570 -5.45 -35.27 10.23
C GLN A 570 -4.72 -34.07 10.80
N ILE A 571 -4.56 -33.97 12.14
CA ILE A 571 -3.82 -32.87 12.77
C ILE A 571 -2.35 -32.87 12.29
N ARG A 572 -1.68 -34.04 12.25
CA ARG A 572 -0.30 -34.11 11.72
C ARG A 572 -0.20 -33.69 10.28
N CYS A 573 -1.14 -34.09 9.41
CA CYS A 573 -1.20 -33.62 8.04
C CYS A 573 -1.41 -32.10 7.97
N GLY A 574 -2.25 -31.54 8.85
CA GLY A 574 -2.45 -30.10 8.97
C GLY A 574 -1.16 -29.35 9.33
N GLN A 575 -0.42 -29.85 10.31
CA GLN A 575 0.88 -29.30 10.72
C GLN A 575 1.89 -29.33 9.56
N ILE A 576 2.02 -30.46 8.86
CA ILE A 576 2.92 -30.60 7.70
C ILE A 576 2.50 -29.61 6.59
N SER A 577 1.21 -29.53 6.28
CA SER A 577 0.69 -28.60 5.27
C SER A 577 1.00 -27.13 5.63
N THR A 578 0.90 -26.75 6.90
CA THR A 578 1.25 -25.42 7.39
C THR A 578 2.73 -25.10 7.10
N TYR A 579 3.64 -26.03 7.39
CA TYR A 579 5.06 -25.85 7.09
C TYR A 579 5.33 -25.76 5.58
N VAL A 580 4.74 -26.66 4.78
CA VAL A 580 4.93 -26.68 3.32
C VAL A 580 4.48 -25.35 2.70
N ILE A 581 3.26 -24.88 3.03
CA ILE A 581 2.74 -23.60 2.50
C ILE A 581 3.60 -22.43 2.98
N GLY A 582 3.99 -22.44 4.27
CA GLY A 582 4.80 -21.40 4.87
C GLY A 582 6.19 -21.31 4.21
N PHE A 583 6.86 -22.43 3.99
CA PHE A 583 8.14 -22.44 3.28
C PHE A 583 8.02 -21.99 1.83
N LEU A 584 6.99 -22.41 1.10
CA LEU A 584 6.73 -21.95 -0.25
C LEU A 584 6.49 -20.42 -0.30
N GLY A 585 5.71 -19.90 0.66
CA GLY A 585 5.45 -18.47 0.76
C GLY A 585 6.70 -17.66 1.15
N VAL A 586 7.48 -18.13 2.12
CA VAL A 586 8.76 -17.49 2.51
C VAL A 586 9.77 -17.51 1.37
N PHE A 587 9.91 -18.65 0.66
CA PHE A 587 10.77 -18.75 -0.50
C PHE A 587 10.33 -17.77 -1.61
N ALA A 588 9.02 -17.69 -1.89
CA ALA A 588 8.48 -16.73 -2.83
C ALA A 588 8.73 -15.27 -2.38
N ALA A 589 8.66 -14.97 -1.07
CA ALA A 589 8.99 -13.65 -0.53
C ALA A 589 10.46 -13.29 -0.76
N LEU A 590 11.38 -14.23 -0.51
CA LEU A 590 12.82 -14.07 -0.77
C LEU A 590 13.12 -13.89 -2.27
N ALA A 591 12.40 -14.59 -3.15
CA ALA A 591 12.52 -14.40 -4.60
C ALA A 591 12.04 -13.01 -5.03
N LEU A 592 10.88 -12.59 -4.53
CA LEU A 592 10.30 -11.26 -4.80
C LEU A 592 11.17 -10.13 -4.26
N SER A 593 11.87 -10.30 -3.12
CA SER A 593 12.76 -9.28 -2.57
C SER A 593 13.96 -8.95 -3.47
N ARG A 594 14.29 -9.86 -4.38
CA ARG A 594 15.39 -9.70 -5.38
C ARG A 594 14.94 -9.02 -6.67
N MET A 595 13.64 -8.84 -6.86
CA MET A 595 13.08 -8.20 -8.05
C MET A 595 12.98 -6.69 -7.84
N GLU A 596 13.55 -5.91 -8.74
CA GLU A 596 13.38 -4.45 -8.77
C GLU A 596 11.96 -4.12 -9.26
N SER A 597 11.01 -3.95 -8.34
CA SER A 597 9.65 -3.57 -8.68
C SER A 597 9.18 -2.39 -7.81
N SER A 598 9.05 -1.23 -8.44
CA SER A 598 8.45 -0.04 -7.81
C SER A 598 6.93 -0.14 -7.61
N ALA A 599 6.29 -1.11 -8.26
CA ALA A 599 4.83 -1.29 -8.29
C ALA A 599 4.39 -2.61 -7.65
N LEU A 600 5.13 -3.13 -6.68
CA LEU A 600 4.85 -4.46 -6.10
C LEU A 600 3.47 -4.52 -5.46
N PHE A 601 3.07 -3.45 -4.75
CA PHE A 601 1.76 -3.34 -4.11
C PHE A 601 0.61 -3.26 -5.12
N ASP A 602 0.75 -2.43 -6.15
CA ASP A 602 -0.30 -2.26 -7.16
C ASP A 602 -0.49 -3.54 -7.98
N ASN A 603 0.61 -4.18 -8.37
CA ASN A 603 0.58 -5.48 -9.05
C ASN A 603 -0.02 -6.59 -8.17
N PHE A 604 0.33 -6.63 -6.89
CA PHE A 604 -0.23 -7.58 -5.95
C PHE A 604 -1.75 -7.43 -5.83
N ASN A 605 -2.25 -6.21 -5.60
CA ASN A 605 -3.69 -5.96 -5.52
C ASN A 605 -4.42 -6.33 -6.81
N LYS A 606 -3.80 -6.07 -7.96
CA LYS A 606 -4.32 -6.43 -9.27
C LYS A 606 -4.47 -7.95 -9.42
N TYR A 607 -3.42 -8.72 -9.15
CA TYR A 607 -3.47 -10.19 -9.30
C TYR A 607 -4.37 -10.85 -8.26
N ILE A 608 -4.42 -10.32 -7.02
CA ILE A 608 -5.39 -10.78 -6.02
C ILE A 608 -6.82 -10.57 -6.51
N ALA A 609 -7.15 -9.40 -7.02
CA ALA A 609 -8.49 -9.12 -7.51
C ALA A 609 -8.89 -10.08 -8.64
N MET A 610 -7.96 -10.41 -9.55
CA MET A 610 -8.18 -11.37 -10.64
C MET A 610 -8.48 -12.79 -10.10
N LEU A 611 -7.69 -13.27 -9.14
CA LEU A 611 -7.84 -14.61 -8.56
C LEU A 611 -9.12 -14.74 -7.72
N THR A 612 -9.40 -13.75 -6.89
CA THR A 612 -10.53 -13.80 -5.95
C THR A 612 -11.87 -13.56 -6.62
N ALA A 613 -11.94 -12.78 -7.71
CA ALA A 613 -13.17 -12.53 -8.46
C ALA A 613 -13.76 -13.83 -9.02
N GLY A 614 -12.92 -14.74 -9.51
CA GLY A 614 -13.37 -16.05 -10.02
C GLY A 614 -13.98 -16.92 -8.93
N LEU A 615 -13.34 -17.00 -7.75
CA LEU A 615 -13.88 -17.72 -6.58
C LEU A 615 -15.21 -17.10 -6.13
N THR A 616 -15.30 -15.78 -6.05
CA THR A 616 -16.54 -15.06 -5.75
C THR A 616 -17.66 -15.43 -6.73
N GLY A 617 -17.33 -15.51 -8.02
CA GLY A 617 -18.26 -15.94 -9.06
C GLY A 617 -18.81 -17.35 -8.83
N LEU A 618 -17.98 -18.31 -8.42
CA LEU A 618 -18.42 -19.67 -8.10
C LEU A 618 -19.42 -19.68 -6.93
N PHE A 619 -19.15 -18.96 -5.85
CA PHE A 619 -20.07 -18.89 -4.70
C PHE A 619 -21.34 -18.11 -5.05
N PHE A 620 -21.23 -17.04 -5.80
CA PHE A 620 -22.39 -16.27 -6.28
C PHE A 620 -23.31 -17.14 -7.14
N MET A 621 -22.77 -17.83 -8.15
CA MET A 621 -23.54 -18.75 -8.99
C MET A 621 -24.15 -19.90 -8.16
N GLY A 622 -23.39 -20.40 -7.18
CA GLY A 622 -23.86 -21.46 -6.28
C GLY A 622 -25.14 -21.08 -5.54
N VAL A 623 -25.16 -19.91 -4.95
CA VAL A 623 -26.27 -19.41 -4.11
C VAL A 623 -27.46 -18.92 -4.96
N PHE A 624 -27.19 -18.13 -6.02
CA PHE A 624 -28.24 -17.37 -6.73
C PHE A 624 -28.70 -18.01 -8.05
N MET A 625 -27.89 -18.90 -8.67
CA MET A 625 -28.15 -19.39 -10.03
C MET A 625 -28.39 -20.90 -10.10
N PRO A 626 -29.60 -21.41 -9.78
CA PRO A 626 -29.90 -22.85 -9.76
C PRO A 626 -29.66 -23.58 -11.09
N ARG A 627 -29.75 -22.87 -12.21
CA ARG A 627 -29.53 -23.45 -13.55
C ARG A 627 -28.08 -23.79 -13.84
N VAL A 628 -27.12 -23.02 -13.27
CA VAL A 628 -25.70 -23.25 -13.52
C VAL A 628 -25.27 -24.54 -12.85
N LYS A 629 -24.70 -25.46 -13.64
CA LYS A 629 -24.17 -26.76 -13.20
C LYS A 629 -22.65 -26.79 -13.27
N GLY A 630 -22.03 -27.91 -12.93
CA GLY A 630 -20.58 -28.00 -12.68
C GLY A 630 -19.71 -27.56 -13.86
N ILE A 631 -19.94 -28.06 -15.07
CA ILE A 631 -19.14 -27.69 -16.26
C ILE A 631 -19.33 -26.22 -16.60
N ALA A 632 -20.58 -25.74 -16.58
CA ALA A 632 -20.86 -24.33 -16.84
C ALA A 632 -20.18 -23.40 -15.84
N ALA A 633 -20.11 -23.77 -14.55
CA ALA A 633 -19.41 -23.02 -13.53
C ALA A 633 -17.90 -22.96 -13.79
N VAL A 634 -17.27 -24.08 -14.21
CA VAL A 634 -15.85 -24.10 -14.58
C VAL A 634 -15.56 -23.23 -15.79
N LEU A 635 -16.41 -23.29 -16.83
CA LEU A 635 -16.26 -22.43 -18.02
C LEU A 635 -16.35 -20.95 -17.67
N GLY A 636 -17.27 -20.58 -16.76
CA GLY A 636 -17.35 -19.22 -16.24
C GLY A 636 -16.05 -18.79 -15.51
N LEU A 637 -15.51 -19.68 -14.68
CA LEU A 637 -14.26 -19.41 -13.97
C LEU A 637 -13.06 -19.25 -14.92
N VAL A 638 -12.96 -20.09 -15.93
CA VAL A 638 -11.94 -19.97 -16.99
C VAL A 638 -12.09 -18.63 -17.73
N ALA A 639 -13.33 -18.25 -18.06
CA ALA A 639 -13.60 -16.96 -18.70
C ALA A 639 -13.16 -15.76 -17.84
N ASN A 640 -13.37 -15.81 -16.51
CA ASN A 640 -12.85 -14.79 -15.61
C ASN A 640 -11.33 -14.59 -15.78
N TYR A 641 -10.58 -15.68 -15.71
CA TYR A 641 -9.12 -15.60 -15.81
C TYR A 641 -8.65 -15.15 -17.19
N LEU A 642 -9.28 -15.63 -18.25
CA LEU A 642 -8.97 -15.22 -19.61
C LEU A 642 -9.23 -13.73 -19.84
N VAL A 643 -10.38 -13.21 -19.41
CA VAL A 643 -10.73 -11.80 -19.57
C VAL A 643 -9.77 -10.92 -18.73
N CYS A 644 -9.54 -11.27 -17.48
CA CYS A 644 -8.63 -10.53 -16.63
C CYS A 644 -7.21 -10.49 -17.19
N PHE A 645 -6.68 -11.63 -17.62
CA PHE A 645 -5.32 -11.75 -18.18
C PHE A 645 -5.20 -11.00 -19.52
N SER A 646 -6.21 -11.12 -20.41
CA SER A 646 -6.21 -10.38 -21.68
C SER A 646 -6.26 -8.86 -21.47
N CYS A 647 -7.11 -8.40 -20.56
CA CYS A 647 -7.16 -6.97 -20.22
C CYS A 647 -5.85 -6.46 -19.64
N ASP A 648 -5.17 -7.29 -18.84
CA ASP A 648 -3.86 -6.95 -18.28
C ASP A 648 -2.77 -6.86 -19.34
N LEU A 649 -2.68 -7.82 -20.24
CA LEU A 649 -1.76 -7.80 -21.39
C LEU A 649 -1.96 -6.57 -22.28
N LEU A 650 -3.20 -6.09 -22.40
CA LEU A 650 -3.54 -4.88 -23.13
C LEU A 650 -3.34 -3.59 -22.30
N ASN A 651 -2.65 -3.66 -21.14
CA ASN A 651 -2.47 -2.53 -20.22
C ASN A 651 -3.80 -1.85 -19.87
N CYS A 652 -4.88 -2.62 -19.69
CA CYS A 652 -6.25 -2.14 -19.47
C CYS A 652 -6.78 -1.20 -20.56
N ASN A 653 -6.23 -1.27 -21.76
CA ASN A 653 -6.72 -0.54 -22.93
C ASN A 653 -7.46 -1.52 -23.86
N VAL A 654 -8.78 -1.53 -23.77
CA VAL A 654 -9.64 -2.44 -24.54
C VAL A 654 -10.51 -1.61 -25.50
N PHE A 655 -10.42 -1.86 -26.79
CA PHE A 655 -11.12 -1.10 -27.84
C PHE A 655 -10.90 0.42 -27.79
N GLY A 656 -9.69 0.87 -27.39
CA GLY A 656 -9.38 2.30 -27.27
C GLY A 656 -9.87 2.97 -25.97
N LEU A 657 -10.57 2.22 -25.11
CA LEU A 657 -10.99 2.68 -23.79
C LEU A 657 -9.99 2.23 -22.74
N LYS A 658 -9.39 3.18 -22.03
CA LYS A 658 -8.48 2.91 -20.92
C LYS A 658 -9.28 2.73 -19.63
N PHE A 659 -9.11 1.58 -18.99
CA PHE A 659 -9.75 1.25 -17.71
C PHE A 659 -8.76 1.32 -16.56
N HIS A 660 -9.24 1.74 -15.40
CA HIS A 660 -8.45 1.63 -14.18
C HIS A 660 -8.31 0.16 -13.77
N PRO A 661 -7.13 -0.31 -13.29
CA PRO A 661 -6.92 -1.71 -12.88
C PRO A 661 -7.93 -2.24 -11.86
N PHE A 662 -8.53 -1.38 -11.06
CA PHE A 662 -9.58 -1.74 -10.10
C PHE A 662 -10.84 -2.34 -10.73
N LEU A 663 -11.11 -2.06 -11.99
CA LEU A 663 -12.26 -2.63 -12.69
C LEU A 663 -12.02 -4.07 -13.19
N LEU A 664 -10.77 -4.56 -13.19
CA LEU A 664 -10.44 -5.91 -13.69
C LEU A 664 -11.22 -7.01 -12.95
N GLY A 665 -11.27 -6.96 -11.62
CA GLY A 665 -12.05 -7.91 -10.83
C GLY A 665 -13.54 -7.90 -11.20
N GLY A 666 -14.09 -6.72 -11.47
CA GLY A 666 -15.47 -6.54 -11.92
C GLY A 666 -15.74 -7.12 -13.30
N LEU A 667 -14.89 -6.79 -14.25
CA LEU A 667 -14.99 -7.33 -15.62
C LEU A 667 -14.86 -8.85 -15.61
N GLY A 668 -13.91 -9.40 -14.84
CA GLY A 668 -13.75 -10.84 -14.68
C GLY A 668 -14.98 -11.51 -14.06
N LEU A 669 -15.55 -10.93 -12.99
CA LEU A 669 -16.76 -11.46 -12.35
C LEU A 669 -17.97 -11.46 -13.29
N VAL A 670 -18.16 -10.37 -14.02
CA VAL A 670 -19.25 -10.26 -15.03
C VAL A 670 -19.06 -11.31 -16.12
N ALA A 671 -17.85 -11.45 -16.67
CA ALA A 671 -17.52 -12.47 -17.66
C ALA A 671 -17.78 -13.90 -17.13
N CYS A 672 -17.36 -14.17 -15.88
CA CYS A 672 -17.62 -15.44 -15.20
C CYS A 672 -19.11 -15.78 -15.17
N ILE A 673 -19.93 -14.85 -14.71
CA ILE A 673 -21.38 -15.05 -14.59
C ILE A 673 -22.06 -15.20 -15.95
N LEU A 674 -21.71 -14.35 -16.93
CA LEU A 674 -22.32 -14.38 -18.26
C LEU A 674 -22.00 -15.66 -19.02
N VAL A 675 -20.72 -16.05 -19.05
CA VAL A 675 -20.29 -17.28 -19.74
C VAL A 675 -20.89 -18.52 -19.08
N ALA A 676 -20.92 -18.60 -17.75
CA ALA A 676 -21.55 -19.70 -17.04
C ALA A 676 -23.06 -19.76 -17.31
N LEU A 677 -23.74 -18.62 -17.37
CA LEU A 677 -25.16 -18.55 -17.69
C LEU A 677 -25.41 -19.05 -19.11
N LEU A 678 -24.68 -18.52 -20.09
CA LEU A 678 -24.82 -18.96 -21.50
C LEU A 678 -24.51 -20.46 -21.66
N ALA A 679 -23.43 -20.95 -21.06
CA ALA A 679 -23.09 -22.36 -21.07
C ALA A 679 -24.17 -23.22 -20.42
N SER A 680 -24.90 -22.74 -19.42
CA SER A 680 -25.99 -23.47 -18.77
C SER A 680 -27.22 -23.73 -19.66
N PHE A 681 -27.41 -22.96 -20.74
CA PHE A 681 -28.45 -23.19 -21.73
C PHE A 681 -28.07 -24.27 -22.75
N VAL A 682 -26.78 -24.42 -23.04
CA VAL A 682 -26.25 -25.35 -24.03
C VAL A 682 -25.91 -26.71 -23.41
N ILE A 683 -25.25 -26.70 -22.24
CA ILE A 683 -24.73 -27.91 -21.61
C ILE A 683 -25.78 -28.53 -20.69
N ARG A 684 -26.28 -29.72 -21.09
CA ARG A 684 -27.24 -30.51 -20.33
C ARG A 684 -26.49 -31.52 -19.43
N GLU A 685 -26.30 -31.22 -18.15
CA GLU A 685 -25.84 -32.16 -17.14
C GLU A 685 -27.01 -32.76 -16.37
N LYS A 686 -26.82 -33.96 -15.76
CA LYS A 686 -27.84 -34.58 -14.86
C LYS A 686 -28.15 -33.62 -13.70
N GLY A 687 -29.43 -33.44 -13.39
CA GLY A 687 -29.89 -32.65 -12.25
C GLY A 687 -29.45 -33.29 -10.94
N ARG A 688 -29.02 -32.41 -9.99
CA ARG A 688 -28.79 -32.78 -8.59
C ARG A 688 -29.91 -32.24 -7.72
N ASP A 689 -30.14 -32.86 -6.59
CA ASP A 689 -30.99 -32.29 -5.55
C ASP A 689 -30.35 -31.01 -5.00
N LEU A 690 -31.03 -29.90 -5.19
CA LEU A 690 -30.58 -28.55 -4.72
C LEU A 690 -31.26 -28.13 -3.42
N THR A 691 -31.98 -29.00 -2.75
CA THR A 691 -32.74 -28.69 -1.53
C THR A 691 -31.79 -28.18 -0.45
N GLY A 692 -31.99 -26.94 -0.03
CA GLY A 692 -31.16 -26.27 0.97
C GLY A 692 -29.79 -25.76 0.47
N LEU A 693 -29.48 -25.88 -0.83
CA LEU A 693 -28.21 -25.47 -1.44
C LEU A 693 -28.28 -24.17 -2.26
N THR A 694 -29.48 -23.66 -2.52
CA THR A 694 -29.68 -22.38 -3.21
C THR A 694 -30.66 -21.50 -2.45
N LEU A 695 -30.64 -20.21 -2.69
CA LEU A 695 -31.52 -19.25 -2.01
C LEU A 695 -33.01 -19.59 -2.20
N LYS A 696 -33.39 -20.04 -3.40
CA LYS A 696 -34.78 -20.48 -3.71
C LYS A 696 -35.21 -21.66 -2.86
N THR A 697 -34.36 -22.68 -2.74
CA THR A 697 -34.68 -23.91 -2.00
C THR A 697 -34.54 -23.77 -0.48
N LEU A 698 -33.78 -22.78 -0.02
CA LEU A 698 -33.67 -22.44 1.40
C LEU A 698 -34.96 -21.86 1.96
N LYS A 699 -35.66 -21.01 1.20
CA LYS A 699 -36.96 -20.40 1.58
C LYS A 699 -38.06 -21.45 1.70
N ILE A 700 -38.10 -22.44 0.83
CA ILE A 700 -39.11 -23.52 0.84
C ILE A 700 -39.07 -24.34 2.16
N LYS A 701 -37.88 -24.47 2.78
CA LYS A 701 -37.73 -25.23 4.03
C LYS A 701 -38.10 -24.45 5.29
N LYS A 702 -38.29 -23.11 5.19
CA LYS A 702 -38.75 -22.26 6.28
C LYS A 702 -40.28 -22.23 6.41
N ASP A 703 -40.95 -22.61 5.34
CA ASP A 703 -42.41 -22.64 5.24
C ASP A 703 -43.00 -24.06 5.45
N ARG A 704 -42.15 -25.05 5.76
CA ARG A 704 -42.51 -26.42 6.22
C ARG A 704 -41.99 -26.64 7.63
#